data_aa07b263bfdbbb1ab53b59bf03070bc5
#
_entry.id   aa07b263bfdbbb1ab53b59bf03070bc5
#
_cell.length_a   1.000
_cell.length_b   1.000
_cell.length_c   1.000
_cell.angle_alpha   90.00
_cell.angle_beta   90.00
_cell.angle_gamma   90.00
#
_symmetry.space_group_name_H-M   'P 1'
#
loop_
_entity.id
_entity.type
_entity.pdbx_description
1 polymer ?
#
loop_
_entity_poly.entity_id
_entity_poly.type
_entity_poly.pdbx_seq_one_letter_code
_entity_poly.pdbx_strand_id
1 'polypeptide(L)'
;MEQFTALKRKALEKYFSRMNDQQRKAVFKIKGPLLILAGAGSGKTTVLVNRIANMIYFGNAYNTEQTYGTPSEQDIQFLKDYIDGKTNDASTLADIVAYDCIKPWSILAITFTNKAAGELKERLAGMLGEAGQGITAATFHSACARILRRECDKLGFSNSFTIYDSDDSQRTVKSILRELDISEKMFPPRTILSEISHAKDLLQEPDEYIASAAGDYRNLTIGKVYKHYQKKLKAANAMDFDDMICHTVKLFEQFPDVLDHYQNLYKYIMVDEYQDTNKAQFRLVSLLSQKYNNLCVVGDDDQSIYKFRGATIENILNFEEQFDCNADTDVIKLEQNYRSTQNILNCANQLISNNQGRKGKNLWTASGDGEKVTVYKASSERSEAKFVADTILEDINKGRKYNDHAILYRMNAQSNALEQTFIQSGIPYKIIGGLKFYDRKEIKDILAYLSVINNHFDFLRLRRIINEPKRGIGEATVNALEQITSDLGDSPIHIMQEADMLAPLVKRSKQLMPVGDMLSELTELSDTLPLAELLDKLLDMTGYKRHLEMQGDEGLTRLENINELKSTMSSYEGNADEPSLSGFLEEISLYTDVDNLDSDADYVVLMTMHSAKGLEFPIVFVVGMEDNIFPSSRSLESEADTEEERRLAYVAVTRAKEKLYLTHAEERMLYGRTDRNRISRFIKELPADCIEKQDEETKASPYLNGYEKPHSMSLQQQLAQRKADKSNFSVNTETFAPGDRVLHKIFGEGTVLSSKPMANDTLVEIAFDNRGTKKIMANYTKIKKI
;
A
#
# COMPACT_ATOMS: atom_id res chain seq x y z
N MET A 1 53.14 -3.91 -10.80
CA MET A 1 51.94 -4.13 -9.99
C MET A 1 51.36 -2.85 -9.42
N GLU A 2 52.12 -2.01 -8.70
CA GLU A 2 51.58 -0.73 -8.13
C GLU A 2 50.94 0.19 -9.17
N GLN A 3 51.67 0.39 -10.33
CA GLN A 3 51.14 1.20 -11.42
C GLN A 3 49.82 0.66 -12.00
N PHE A 4 49.72 -0.65 -12.17
CA PHE A 4 48.51 -1.30 -12.67
C PHE A 4 47.37 -1.15 -11.66
N THR A 5 47.60 -1.37 -10.36
CA THR A 5 46.62 -1.21 -9.33
C THR A 5 46.06 0.22 -9.25
N ALA A 6 46.92 1.23 -9.38
CA ALA A 6 46.52 2.61 -9.44
C ALA A 6 45.66 2.93 -10.68
N LEU A 7 46.03 2.42 -11.87
CA LEU A 7 45.28 2.60 -13.11
C LEU A 7 43.94 1.84 -13.05
N LYS A 8 43.93 0.62 -12.52
CA LYS A 8 42.73 -0.18 -12.31
C LYS A 8 41.69 0.57 -11.46
N ARG A 9 42.08 1.14 -10.30
CA ARG A 9 41.22 1.93 -9.48
C ARG A 9 40.68 3.16 -10.22
N LYS A 10 41.53 3.92 -10.91
CA LYS A 10 41.11 5.09 -11.69
C LYS A 10 40.15 4.73 -12.83
N ALA A 11 40.36 3.61 -13.52
CA ALA A 11 39.47 3.14 -14.56
C ALA A 11 38.09 2.75 -14.01
N LEU A 12 38.02 2.08 -12.85
CA LEU A 12 36.78 1.77 -12.19
C LEU A 12 36.05 3.03 -11.68
N GLU A 13 36.79 4.02 -11.13
CA GLU A 13 36.24 5.32 -10.76
C GLU A 13 35.67 6.07 -11.97
N LYS A 14 36.33 5.96 -13.12
CA LYS A 14 35.84 6.50 -14.40
C LYS A 14 34.57 5.81 -14.87
N TYR A 15 34.52 4.48 -14.77
CA TYR A 15 33.29 3.71 -15.10
C TYR A 15 32.09 4.18 -14.32
N PHE A 16 32.26 4.39 -13.00
CA PHE A 16 31.23 4.90 -12.12
C PHE A 16 31.25 6.43 -11.95
N SER A 17 31.75 7.19 -12.92
CA SER A 17 31.91 8.65 -12.83
C SER A 17 30.61 9.44 -12.68
N ARG A 18 29.45 8.85 -13.07
CA ARG A 18 28.13 9.46 -12.85
C ARG A 18 27.68 9.47 -11.38
N MET A 19 28.39 8.75 -10.51
CA MET A 19 28.11 8.65 -9.08
C MET A 19 29.01 9.60 -8.30
N ASN A 20 28.50 10.17 -7.22
CA ASN A 20 29.31 10.96 -6.30
C ASN A 20 30.23 10.06 -5.46
N ASP A 21 31.15 10.67 -4.69
CA ASP A 21 32.18 9.94 -3.95
C ASP A 21 31.60 8.96 -2.91
N GLN A 22 30.54 9.34 -2.21
CA GLN A 22 29.91 8.49 -1.20
C GLN A 22 29.19 7.32 -1.86
N GLN A 23 28.49 7.57 -2.97
CA GLN A 23 27.86 6.51 -3.75
C GLN A 23 28.91 5.52 -4.30
N ARG A 24 30.05 5.99 -4.82
CA ARG A 24 31.15 5.12 -5.27
C ARG A 24 31.73 4.28 -4.14
N LYS A 25 31.95 4.88 -2.94
CA LYS A 25 32.39 4.12 -1.76
C LYS A 25 31.44 2.97 -1.45
N ALA A 26 30.11 3.22 -1.47
CA ALA A 26 29.10 2.20 -1.22
C ALA A 26 29.09 1.10 -2.30
N VAL A 27 29.34 1.44 -3.59
CA VAL A 27 29.43 0.49 -4.69
C VAL A 27 30.66 -0.41 -4.56
N PHE A 28 31.80 0.13 -4.17
CA PHE A 28 33.07 -0.63 -4.12
C PHE A 28 33.24 -1.49 -2.85
N LYS A 29 32.54 -1.17 -1.76
CA LYS A 29 32.59 -1.97 -0.54
C LYS A 29 31.68 -3.20 -0.64
N ILE A 30 32.15 -4.32 -1.19
CA ILE A 30 31.31 -5.48 -1.50
C ILE A 30 31.29 -6.55 -0.41
N LYS A 31 32.26 -6.63 0.48
CA LYS A 31 32.36 -7.63 1.56
C LYS A 31 32.08 -7.02 2.93
N GLY A 32 31.58 -7.86 3.83
CA GLY A 32 31.19 -7.48 5.19
C GLY A 32 29.84 -6.73 5.27
N PRO A 33 29.40 -6.40 6.50
CA PRO A 33 28.19 -5.65 6.71
C PRO A 33 28.35 -4.20 6.24
N LEU A 34 27.28 -3.61 5.68
CA LEU A 34 27.26 -2.24 5.19
C LEU A 34 25.91 -1.62 5.44
N LEU A 35 25.87 -0.49 6.16
CA LEU A 35 24.71 0.36 6.30
C LEU A 35 24.86 1.59 5.38
N ILE A 36 23.93 1.76 4.45
CA ILE A 36 23.83 2.95 3.60
C ILE A 36 22.68 3.81 4.14
N LEU A 37 23.02 4.86 4.90
CA LEU A 37 22.05 5.85 5.37
C LEU A 37 21.78 6.85 4.26
N ALA A 38 20.71 6.63 3.52
CA ALA A 38 20.42 7.34 2.28
C ALA A 38 19.19 8.24 2.46
N GLY A 39 19.39 9.53 2.49
CA GLY A 39 18.30 10.50 2.59
C GLY A 39 17.32 10.43 1.40
N ALA A 40 16.20 11.13 1.52
CA ALA A 40 15.21 11.22 0.43
C ALA A 40 15.90 11.70 -0.87
N GLY A 41 15.58 11.09 -2.02
CA GLY A 41 16.09 11.50 -3.34
C GLY A 41 17.62 11.40 -3.52
N SER A 42 18.36 10.67 -2.66
CA SER A 42 19.81 10.51 -2.75
C SER A 42 20.29 9.41 -3.69
N GLY A 43 19.39 8.74 -4.39
CA GLY A 43 19.72 7.70 -5.36
C GLY A 43 19.94 6.32 -4.74
N LYS A 44 19.22 5.94 -3.69
CA LYS A 44 19.26 4.62 -3.02
C LYS A 44 19.29 3.47 -4.02
N THR A 45 18.27 3.36 -4.86
CA THR A 45 18.13 2.29 -5.85
C THR A 45 19.27 2.32 -6.88
N THR A 46 19.74 3.51 -7.28
CA THR A 46 20.88 3.68 -8.20
C THR A 46 22.15 3.08 -7.59
N VAL A 47 22.40 3.31 -6.29
CA VAL A 47 23.55 2.73 -5.60
C VAL A 47 23.45 1.22 -5.52
N LEU A 48 22.28 0.67 -5.18
CA LEU A 48 22.06 -0.79 -5.13
C LEU A 48 22.29 -1.45 -6.49
N VAL A 49 21.72 -0.91 -7.58
CA VAL A 49 21.89 -1.43 -8.95
C VAL A 49 23.37 -1.41 -9.36
N ASN A 50 24.06 -0.29 -9.16
CA ASN A 50 25.47 -0.15 -9.53
C ASN A 50 26.37 -1.01 -8.62
N ARG A 51 26.04 -1.20 -7.35
CA ARG A 51 26.76 -2.12 -6.46
C ARG A 51 26.65 -3.57 -6.94
N ILE A 52 25.45 -4.02 -7.31
CA ILE A 52 25.22 -5.35 -7.89
C ILE A 52 26.00 -5.50 -9.21
N ALA A 53 25.94 -4.50 -10.08
CA ALA A 53 26.69 -4.51 -11.33
C ALA A 53 28.20 -4.58 -11.09
N ASN A 54 28.74 -3.81 -10.15
CA ASN A 54 30.14 -3.89 -9.74
C ASN A 54 30.51 -5.29 -9.25
N MET A 55 29.66 -5.91 -8.42
CA MET A 55 29.90 -7.25 -7.88
C MET A 55 29.97 -8.32 -8.97
N ILE A 56 29.14 -8.21 -10.00
CA ILE A 56 29.08 -9.20 -11.11
C ILE A 56 30.18 -8.97 -12.13
N TYR A 57 30.39 -7.73 -12.57
CA TYR A 57 31.35 -7.42 -13.65
C TYR A 57 32.79 -7.35 -13.16
N PHE A 58 33.02 -6.73 -12.01
CA PHE A 58 34.38 -6.42 -11.54
C PHE A 58 34.73 -7.15 -10.24
N GLY A 59 33.73 -7.64 -9.50
CA GLY A 59 33.96 -8.31 -8.23
C GLY A 59 34.68 -7.42 -7.22
N ASN A 60 35.71 -7.95 -6.58
CA ASN A 60 36.50 -7.23 -5.56
C ASN A 60 37.71 -6.46 -6.17
N ALA A 61 37.66 -6.19 -7.45
CA ALA A 61 38.81 -5.58 -8.19
C ALA A 61 39.30 -4.27 -7.57
N TYR A 62 38.41 -3.39 -7.08
CA TYR A 62 38.81 -2.09 -6.52
C TYR A 62 39.59 -2.22 -5.20
N ASN A 63 39.26 -3.19 -4.34
CA ASN A 63 39.83 -3.34 -3.01
C ASN A 63 41.04 -4.28 -2.93
N THR A 64 41.43 -4.89 -4.04
CA THR A 64 42.53 -5.85 -4.06
C THR A 64 43.64 -5.46 -5.07
N GLU A 65 44.85 -5.86 -4.77
CA GLU A 65 45.97 -5.79 -5.70
C GLU A 65 46.07 -7.03 -6.58
N GLN A 66 45.33 -8.08 -6.29
CA GLN A 66 45.32 -9.34 -7.00
C GLN A 66 44.69 -9.21 -8.38
N THR A 67 45.14 -10.07 -9.31
CA THR A 67 44.63 -10.21 -10.67
C THR A 67 44.65 -11.69 -11.08
N TYR A 68 43.80 -12.08 -12.03
CA TYR A 68 43.81 -13.46 -12.54
C TYR A 68 45.04 -13.79 -13.44
N GLY A 69 45.86 -12.84 -13.85
CA GLY A 69 47.02 -12.99 -14.65
C GLY A 69 48.06 -11.90 -14.38
N THR A 70 49.21 -11.97 -15.03
CA THR A 70 50.17 -10.87 -15.01
C THR A 70 49.76 -9.82 -16.05
N PRO A 71 49.48 -8.56 -15.63
CA PRO A 71 49.09 -7.52 -16.55
C PRO A 71 50.15 -7.28 -17.65
N SER A 72 49.71 -7.23 -18.88
CA SER A 72 50.56 -6.93 -20.05
C SER A 72 50.76 -5.42 -20.24
N GLU A 73 51.71 -5.02 -21.06
CA GLU A 73 51.87 -3.61 -21.46
C GLU A 73 50.62 -3.09 -22.22
N GLN A 74 49.96 -3.98 -22.99
CA GLN A 74 48.71 -3.66 -23.68
C GLN A 74 47.57 -3.36 -22.73
N ASP A 75 47.46 -4.11 -21.64
CA ASP A 75 46.45 -3.88 -20.58
C ASP A 75 46.69 -2.52 -19.91
N ILE A 76 47.92 -2.20 -19.58
CA ILE A 76 48.31 -0.91 -19.00
C ILE A 76 47.97 0.24 -19.97
N GLN A 77 48.25 0.07 -21.29
CA GLN A 77 47.95 1.07 -22.30
C GLN A 77 46.42 1.23 -22.46
N PHE A 78 45.68 0.12 -22.50
CA PHE A 78 44.21 0.15 -22.54
C PHE A 78 43.62 0.92 -21.34
N LEU A 79 44.08 0.64 -20.12
CA LEU A 79 43.60 1.36 -18.93
C LEU A 79 43.86 2.88 -19.01
N LYS A 80 45.02 3.30 -19.54
CA LYS A 80 45.30 4.72 -19.76
C LYS A 80 44.36 5.33 -20.80
N ASP A 81 44.16 4.64 -21.93
CA ASP A 81 43.26 5.11 -22.99
C ASP A 81 41.79 5.14 -22.52
N TYR A 82 41.39 4.20 -21.66
CA TYR A 82 40.10 4.20 -21.02
C TYR A 82 39.91 5.40 -20.08
N ILE A 83 40.90 5.68 -19.22
CA ILE A 83 40.89 6.82 -18.30
C ILE A 83 40.84 8.14 -19.07
N ASP A 84 41.62 8.26 -20.16
CA ASP A 84 41.67 9.45 -21.02
C ASP A 84 40.39 9.63 -21.87
N GLY A 85 39.49 8.62 -21.92
CA GLY A 85 38.25 8.67 -22.71
C GLY A 85 38.43 8.37 -24.19
N LYS A 86 39.57 7.81 -24.62
CA LYS A 86 39.84 7.38 -26.01
C LYS A 86 39.09 6.09 -26.36
N THR A 87 38.76 5.28 -25.36
CA THR A 87 37.88 4.10 -25.46
C THR A 87 36.88 4.06 -24.32
N ASN A 88 35.70 3.45 -24.57
CA ASN A 88 34.64 3.23 -23.55
C ASN A 88 34.22 1.76 -23.50
N ASP A 89 35.09 0.84 -23.95
CA ASP A 89 34.82 -0.58 -23.98
C ASP A 89 34.83 -1.17 -22.55
N ALA A 90 33.65 -1.35 -22.01
CA ALA A 90 33.44 -1.88 -20.67
C ALA A 90 33.71 -3.39 -20.57
N SER A 91 33.52 -4.13 -21.68
CA SER A 91 33.80 -5.57 -21.73
C SER A 91 35.30 -5.86 -21.59
N THR A 92 36.11 -5.21 -22.41
CA THR A 92 37.58 -5.31 -22.31
C THR A 92 38.08 -4.80 -20.95
N LEU A 93 37.47 -3.73 -20.41
CA LEU A 93 37.81 -3.28 -19.07
C LEU A 93 37.57 -4.39 -18.03
N ALA A 94 36.40 -5.05 -18.07
CA ALA A 94 36.08 -6.13 -17.16
C ALA A 94 37.05 -7.31 -17.28
N ASP A 95 37.39 -7.72 -18.51
CA ASP A 95 38.33 -8.82 -18.76
C ASP A 95 39.70 -8.54 -18.14
N ILE A 96 40.17 -7.28 -18.18
CA ILE A 96 41.47 -6.87 -17.64
C ILE A 96 41.49 -6.75 -16.09
N VAL A 97 40.43 -6.17 -15.50
CA VAL A 97 40.49 -5.76 -14.10
C VAL A 97 39.70 -6.66 -13.14
N ALA A 98 38.77 -7.47 -13.65
CA ALA A 98 37.87 -8.27 -12.81
C ALA A 98 38.63 -9.23 -11.88
N TYR A 99 38.16 -9.35 -10.65
CA TYR A 99 38.70 -10.29 -9.67
C TYR A 99 37.63 -10.69 -8.65
N ASP A 100 37.49 -11.99 -8.38
CA ASP A 100 36.53 -12.55 -7.41
C ASP A 100 35.08 -12.09 -7.70
N CYS A 101 34.65 -12.20 -8.99
CA CYS A 101 33.33 -11.83 -9.44
C CYS A 101 32.23 -12.68 -8.79
N ILE A 102 31.15 -12.03 -8.41
CA ILE A 102 30.05 -12.66 -7.72
C ILE A 102 29.05 -13.22 -8.74
N LYS A 103 28.60 -14.44 -8.51
CA LYS A 103 27.62 -15.09 -9.39
C LYS A 103 26.22 -14.51 -9.14
N PRO A 104 25.45 -14.16 -10.18
CA PRO A 104 24.15 -13.52 -10.05
C PRO A 104 23.19 -14.23 -9.09
N TRP A 105 23.10 -15.54 -9.17
CA TRP A 105 22.20 -16.35 -8.32
C TRP A 105 22.59 -16.39 -6.83
N SER A 106 23.77 -15.91 -6.48
CA SER A 106 24.20 -15.81 -5.08
C SER A 106 23.82 -14.49 -4.41
N ILE A 107 23.06 -13.63 -5.13
CA ILE A 107 22.59 -12.34 -4.65
C ILE A 107 21.10 -12.41 -4.38
N LEU A 108 20.68 -12.06 -3.16
CA LEU A 108 19.29 -11.83 -2.75
C LEU A 108 19.11 -10.35 -2.46
N ALA A 109 18.27 -9.68 -3.25
CA ALA A 109 17.89 -8.28 -3.05
C ALA A 109 16.43 -8.20 -2.61
N ILE A 110 16.18 -7.71 -1.40
CA ILE A 110 14.87 -7.66 -0.77
C ILE A 110 14.36 -6.22 -0.79
N THR A 111 13.10 -6.02 -1.19
CA THR A 111 12.38 -4.75 -1.16
C THR A 111 11.05 -4.88 -0.43
N PHE A 112 10.32 -3.77 -0.21
CA PHE A 112 9.03 -3.81 0.49
C PHE A 112 7.82 -3.96 -0.44
N THR A 113 7.92 -3.55 -1.72
CA THR A 113 6.80 -3.59 -2.66
C THR A 113 7.18 -4.33 -3.94
N ASN A 114 6.18 -4.97 -4.58
CA ASN A 114 6.38 -5.65 -5.85
C ASN A 114 6.83 -4.69 -6.95
N LYS A 115 6.30 -3.45 -6.95
CA LYS A 115 6.74 -2.40 -7.87
C LYS A 115 8.24 -2.11 -7.73
N ALA A 116 8.74 -1.95 -6.50
CA ALA A 116 10.16 -1.71 -6.26
C ALA A 116 11.02 -2.92 -6.68
N ALA A 117 10.54 -4.15 -6.44
CA ALA A 117 11.22 -5.37 -6.90
C ALA A 117 11.23 -5.47 -8.43
N GLY A 118 10.12 -5.15 -9.11
CA GLY A 118 10.01 -5.08 -10.57
C GLY A 118 10.96 -4.02 -11.17
N GLU A 119 10.93 -2.80 -10.64
CA GLU A 119 11.81 -1.71 -11.08
C GLU A 119 13.30 -2.07 -10.89
N LEU A 120 13.63 -2.72 -9.77
CA LEU A 120 15.00 -3.20 -9.53
C LEU A 120 15.41 -4.24 -10.56
N LYS A 121 14.53 -5.22 -10.88
CA LYS A 121 14.78 -6.23 -11.93
C LYS A 121 14.98 -5.60 -13.30
N GLU A 122 14.10 -4.68 -13.70
CA GLU A 122 14.20 -3.99 -14.99
C GLU A 122 15.51 -3.20 -15.14
N ARG A 123 15.89 -2.45 -14.09
CA ARG A 123 17.14 -1.70 -14.07
C ARG A 123 18.37 -2.62 -14.12
N LEU A 124 18.32 -3.76 -13.41
CA LEU A 124 19.38 -4.76 -13.45
C LEU A 124 19.45 -5.45 -14.82
N ALA A 125 18.33 -5.83 -15.42
CA ALA A 125 18.28 -6.39 -16.77
C ALA A 125 18.79 -5.40 -17.82
N GLY A 126 18.42 -4.12 -17.74
CA GLY A 126 18.93 -3.07 -18.62
C GLY A 126 20.44 -2.84 -18.50
N MET A 127 21.04 -3.07 -17.33
CA MET A 127 22.46 -2.85 -17.08
C MET A 127 23.32 -4.10 -17.32
N LEU A 128 22.81 -5.29 -16.98
CA LEU A 128 23.54 -6.56 -16.93
C LEU A 128 23.11 -7.53 -18.05
N GLY A 129 22.08 -7.21 -18.84
CA GLY A 129 21.53 -8.13 -19.84
C GLY A 129 21.06 -9.46 -19.20
N GLU A 130 21.41 -10.59 -19.82
CA GLU A 130 21.07 -11.92 -19.35
C GLU A 130 21.59 -12.24 -17.94
N ALA A 131 22.74 -11.69 -17.54
CA ALA A 131 23.27 -11.89 -16.20
C ALA A 131 22.36 -11.30 -15.12
N GLY A 132 21.58 -10.26 -15.43
CA GLY A 132 20.61 -9.65 -14.52
C GLY A 132 19.44 -10.56 -14.17
N GLN A 133 19.05 -11.49 -15.03
CA GLN A 133 17.96 -12.43 -14.80
C GLN A 133 18.27 -13.46 -13.70
N GLY A 134 19.54 -13.77 -13.47
CA GLY A 134 19.96 -14.71 -12.45
C GLY A 134 19.87 -14.18 -11.00
N ILE A 135 19.57 -12.89 -10.81
CA ILE A 135 19.53 -12.25 -9.49
C ILE A 135 18.14 -12.45 -8.87
N THR A 136 18.08 -12.86 -7.60
CA THR A 136 16.83 -12.93 -6.86
C THR A 136 16.48 -11.55 -6.30
N ALA A 137 15.63 -10.80 -6.99
CA ALA A 137 15.03 -9.57 -6.46
C ALA A 137 13.55 -9.85 -6.11
N ALA A 138 13.15 -9.64 -4.86
CA ALA A 138 11.84 -10.02 -4.35
C ALA A 138 11.42 -9.16 -3.15
N THR A 139 10.13 -9.20 -2.78
CA THR A 139 9.70 -8.71 -1.46
C THR A 139 10.02 -9.73 -0.37
N PHE A 140 9.97 -9.33 0.92
CA PHE A 140 10.09 -10.26 2.04
C PHE A 140 9.13 -11.44 1.89
N HIS A 141 7.84 -11.14 1.62
CA HIS A 141 6.81 -12.15 1.48
C HIS A 141 7.04 -13.07 0.28
N SER A 142 7.41 -12.52 -0.89
CA SER A 142 7.69 -13.33 -2.09
C SER A 142 8.90 -14.24 -1.88
N ALA A 143 9.94 -13.77 -1.18
CA ALA A 143 11.09 -14.60 -0.85
C ALA A 143 10.72 -15.74 0.12
N CYS A 144 9.95 -15.42 1.18
CA CYS A 144 9.45 -16.40 2.14
C CYS A 144 8.51 -17.42 1.48
N ALA A 145 7.56 -16.96 0.66
CA ALA A 145 6.63 -17.84 -0.04
C ALA A 145 7.38 -18.85 -0.93
N ARG A 146 8.40 -18.41 -1.67
CA ARG A 146 9.23 -19.28 -2.52
C ARG A 146 9.97 -20.34 -1.69
N ILE A 147 10.49 -19.96 -0.52
CA ILE A 147 11.15 -20.90 0.41
C ILE A 147 10.13 -21.89 0.97
N LEU A 148 8.99 -21.40 1.45
CA LEU A 148 7.93 -22.24 2.02
C LEU A 148 7.31 -23.19 0.99
N ARG A 149 7.10 -22.77 -0.27
CA ARG A 149 6.61 -23.67 -1.34
C ARG A 149 7.52 -24.89 -1.55
N ARG A 150 8.81 -24.80 -1.20
CA ARG A 150 9.77 -25.90 -1.33
C ARG A 150 9.91 -26.73 -0.06
N GLU A 151 9.77 -26.11 1.11
CA GLU A 151 10.22 -26.70 2.37
C GLU A 151 9.11 -26.81 3.45
N CYS A 152 7.87 -26.36 3.16
CA CYS A 152 6.80 -26.28 4.17
C CYS A 152 6.32 -27.65 4.68
N ASP A 153 6.62 -28.73 3.99
CA ASP A 153 6.34 -30.11 4.42
C ASP A 153 7.00 -30.41 5.78
N LYS A 154 8.19 -29.88 6.02
CA LYS A 154 8.89 -29.97 7.31
C LYS A 154 8.11 -29.32 8.46
N LEU A 155 7.27 -28.32 8.17
CA LEU A 155 6.36 -27.67 9.12
C LEU A 155 4.95 -28.29 9.14
N GLY A 156 4.72 -29.33 8.32
CA GLY A 156 3.44 -30.04 8.20
C GLY A 156 2.37 -29.25 7.43
N PHE A 157 2.75 -28.48 6.42
CA PHE A 157 1.90 -27.88 5.41
C PHE A 157 2.15 -28.55 4.05
N SER A 158 1.16 -28.52 3.15
CA SER A 158 1.41 -28.86 1.76
C SER A 158 1.88 -27.66 0.97
N ASN A 159 2.56 -27.88 -0.15
CA ASN A 159 3.09 -26.82 -1.00
C ASN A 159 1.99 -25.99 -1.71
N SER A 160 0.75 -26.47 -1.73
CA SER A 160 -0.43 -25.76 -2.28
C SER A 160 -1.16 -24.89 -1.24
N PHE A 161 -0.49 -24.50 -0.14
CA PHE A 161 -1.14 -23.70 0.89
C PHE A 161 -1.73 -22.39 0.34
N THR A 162 -2.88 -21.99 0.89
CA THR A 162 -3.55 -20.72 0.55
C THR A 162 -3.01 -19.58 1.41
N ILE A 163 -2.84 -18.39 0.80
CA ILE A 163 -2.52 -17.16 1.53
C ILE A 163 -3.82 -16.41 1.81
N TYR A 164 -4.16 -16.26 3.11
CA TYR A 164 -5.37 -15.56 3.56
C TYR A 164 -5.17 -14.06 3.56
N ASP A 165 -6.13 -13.35 2.98
CA ASP A 165 -6.21 -11.89 3.05
C ASP A 165 -6.82 -11.42 4.40
N SER A 166 -6.94 -10.08 4.56
CA SER A 166 -7.51 -9.50 5.78
C SER A 166 -8.99 -9.84 6.00
N ASP A 167 -9.77 -10.06 4.93
CA ASP A 167 -11.18 -10.44 5.02
C ASP A 167 -11.32 -11.92 5.41
N ASP A 168 -10.49 -12.80 4.83
CA ASP A 168 -10.43 -14.21 5.16
C ASP A 168 -10.05 -14.40 6.63
N SER A 169 -9.03 -13.67 7.09
CA SER A 169 -8.59 -13.64 8.49
C SER A 169 -9.69 -13.16 9.43
N GLN A 170 -10.42 -12.08 9.08
CA GLN A 170 -11.54 -11.58 9.88
C GLN A 170 -12.69 -12.60 9.96
N ARG A 171 -13.03 -13.29 8.85
CA ARG A 171 -14.07 -14.32 8.85
C ARG A 171 -13.69 -15.50 9.72
N THR A 172 -12.43 -15.91 9.67
CA THR A 172 -11.89 -16.99 10.52
C THR A 172 -11.99 -16.60 12.00
N VAL A 173 -11.56 -15.39 12.38
CA VAL A 173 -11.69 -14.92 13.76
C VAL A 173 -13.15 -14.84 14.20
N LYS A 174 -14.08 -14.36 13.37
CA LYS A 174 -15.53 -14.33 13.67
C LYS A 174 -16.08 -15.75 13.91
N SER A 175 -15.67 -16.73 13.12
CA SER A 175 -16.06 -18.13 13.35
C SER A 175 -15.56 -18.61 14.72
N ILE A 176 -14.32 -18.33 15.08
CA ILE A 176 -13.73 -18.72 16.37
C ILE A 176 -14.45 -18.05 17.55
N LEU A 177 -14.78 -16.77 17.44
CA LEU A 177 -15.51 -16.06 18.49
C LEU A 177 -16.87 -16.71 18.76
N ARG A 178 -17.60 -17.15 17.73
CA ARG A 178 -18.87 -17.87 17.87
C ARG A 178 -18.69 -19.25 18.53
N GLU A 179 -17.65 -19.99 18.13
CA GLU A 179 -17.33 -21.31 18.72
C GLU A 179 -16.97 -21.24 20.20
N LEU A 180 -16.30 -20.14 20.60
CA LEU A 180 -15.87 -19.91 21.98
C LEU A 180 -16.90 -19.13 22.81
N ASP A 181 -18.07 -18.79 22.24
CA ASP A 181 -19.11 -17.97 22.86
C ASP A 181 -18.59 -16.60 23.36
N ILE A 182 -17.72 -15.97 22.56
CA ILE A 182 -17.12 -14.67 22.86
C ILE A 182 -17.84 -13.58 22.05
N SER A 183 -18.26 -12.49 22.72
CA SER A 183 -18.98 -11.39 22.11
C SER A 183 -18.10 -10.59 21.13
N GLU A 184 -18.51 -10.52 19.85
CA GLU A 184 -17.83 -9.68 18.81
C GLU A 184 -17.84 -8.18 19.16
N LYS A 185 -18.79 -7.71 19.99
CA LYS A 185 -18.86 -6.30 20.45
C LYS A 185 -17.79 -5.98 21.48
N MET A 186 -17.47 -6.92 22.37
CA MET A 186 -16.40 -6.76 23.37
C MET A 186 -15.02 -7.01 22.78
N PHE A 187 -14.94 -7.93 21.82
CA PHE A 187 -13.72 -8.34 21.14
C PHE A 187 -13.87 -8.21 19.62
N PRO A 188 -13.76 -6.99 19.06
CA PRO A 188 -13.89 -6.79 17.62
C PRO A 188 -12.83 -7.60 16.84
N PRO A 189 -13.21 -8.34 15.80
CA PRO A 189 -12.27 -9.18 15.04
C PRO A 189 -11.02 -8.46 14.54
N ARG A 190 -11.17 -7.21 14.08
CA ARG A 190 -10.05 -6.37 13.63
C ARG A 190 -9.03 -6.08 14.74
N THR A 191 -9.52 -5.83 15.95
CA THR A 191 -8.66 -5.57 17.13
C THR A 191 -7.89 -6.84 17.51
N ILE A 192 -8.56 -8.00 17.49
CA ILE A 192 -7.90 -9.29 17.77
C ILE A 192 -6.81 -9.55 16.73
N LEU A 193 -7.10 -9.39 15.45
CA LEU A 193 -6.12 -9.59 14.38
C LEU A 193 -4.93 -8.62 14.48
N SER A 194 -5.18 -7.37 14.87
CA SER A 194 -4.08 -6.42 15.10
C SER A 194 -3.15 -6.87 16.23
N GLU A 195 -3.69 -7.44 17.32
CA GLU A 195 -2.89 -7.98 18.42
C GLU A 195 -2.14 -9.28 18.03
N ILE A 196 -2.81 -10.14 17.23
CA ILE A 196 -2.16 -11.35 16.68
C ILE A 196 -1.01 -10.97 15.74
N SER A 197 -1.23 -10.02 14.84
CA SER A 197 -0.20 -9.52 13.93
C SER A 197 0.99 -8.95 14.70
N HIS A 198 0.71 -8.13 15.73
CA HIS A 198 1.77 -7.59 16.58
C HIS A 198 2.56 -8.70 17.30
N ALA A 199 1.88 -9.74 17.81
CA ALA A 199 2.54 -10.89 18.42
C ALA A 199 3.44 -11.64 17.42
N LYS A 200 2.97 -11.83 16.19
CA LYS A 200 3.73 -12.43 15.09
C LYS A 200 4.94 -11.58 14.68
N ASP A 201 4.79 -10.26 14.60
CA ASP A 201 5.91 -9.33 14.36
C ASP A 201 7.04 -9.48 15.39
N LEU A 202 6.66 -9.83 16.63
CA LEU A 202 7.60 -10.12 17.73
C LEU A 202 8.06 -11.57 17.78
N LEU A 203 7.60 -12.43 16.86
CA LEU A 203 7.83 -13.87 16.84
C LEU A 203 7.29 -14.61 18.08
N GLN A 204 6.23 -14.09 18.70
CA GLN A 204 5.58 -14.73 19.84
C GLN A 204 4.57 -15.78 19.35
N GLU A 205 4.80 -17.03 19.73
CA GLU A 205 3.84 -18.12 19.54
C GLU A 205 2.63 -17.95 20.47
N PRO A 206 1.44 -18.56 20.17
CA PRO A 206 0.24 -18.37 20.98
C PRO A 206 0.39 -18.67 22.47
N ASP A 207 1.15 -19.70 22.82
CA ASP A 207 1.36 -20.09 24.22
C ASP A 207 2.29 -19.10 24.95
N GLU A 208 3.26 -18.51 24.27
CA GLU A 208 4.13 -17.44 24.80
C GLU A 208 3.33 -16.15 25.01
N TYR A 209 2.44 -15.81 24.06
CA TYR A 209 1.53 -14.66 24.20
C TYR A 209 0.61 -14.83 25.42
N ILE A 210 0.04 -16.03 25.63
CA ILE A 210 -0.80 -16.33 26.80
C ILE A 210 0.01 -16.20 28.08
N ALA A 211 1.25 -16.71 28.10
CA ALA A 211 2.12 -16.62 29.27
C ALA A 211 2.49 -15.18 29.62
N SER A 212 2.71 -14.33 28.62
CA SER A 212 3.02 -12.90 28.81
C SER A 212 1.83 -12.05 29.23
N ALA A 213 0.60 -12.56 29.10
CA ALA A 213 -0.63 -11.83 29.45
C ALA A 213 -0.80 -11.53 30.94
N ALA A 214 0.05 -12.10 31.82
CA ALA A 214 0.15 -11.81 33.26
C ALA A 214 -1.20 -11.77 34.02
N GLY A 215 -2.19 -12.53 33.58
CA GLY A 215 -3.54 -12.58 34.19
C GLY A 215 -4.53 -11.55 33.65
N ASP A 216 -4.15 -10.70 32.69
CA ASP A 216 -5.08 -9.80 31.99
C ASP A 216 -6.11 -10.61 31.19
N TYR A 217 -7.38 -10.50 31.60
CA TYR A 217 -8.51 -11.22 30.98
C TYR A 217 -8.61 -10.97 29.47
N ARG A 218 -8.38 -9.72 29.03
CA ARG A 218 -8.47 -9.34 27.62
C ARG A 218 -7.38 -10.06 26.82
N ASN A 219 -6.13 -9.97 27.26
CA ASN A 219 -4.99 -10.58 26.59
C ASN A 219 -5.05 -12.12 26.65
N LEU A 220 -5.51 -12.70 27.76
CA LEU A 220 -5.76 -14.14 27.86
C LEU A 220 -6.82 -14.63 26.87
N THR A 221 -7.90 -13.83 26.68
CA THR A 221 -8.95 -14.15 25.72
C THR A 221 -8.43 -14.06 24.28
N ILE A 222 -7.68 -13.00 23.96
CA ILE A 222 -7.03 -12.85 22.65
C ILE A 222 -6.06 -14.00 22.38
N GLY A 223 -5.24 -14.39 23.36
CA GLY A 223 -4.31 -15.51 23.24
C GLY A 223 -5.02 -16.84 22.96
N LYS A 224 -6.21 -17.10 23.62
CA LYS A 224 -7.04 -18.26 23.29
C LYS A 224 -7.52 -18.22 21.84
N VAL A 225 -8.01 -17.06 21.36
CA VAL A 225 -8.44 -16.90 19.98
C VAL A 225 -7.26 -17.09 19.03
N TYR A 226 -6.09 -16.55 19.33
CA TYR A 226 -4.86 -16.72 18.56
C TYR A 226 -4.50 -18.20 18.40
N LYS A 227 -4.55 -18.98 19.49
CA LYS A 227 -4.29 -20.42 19.44
C LYS A 227 -5.27 -21.18 18.53
N HIS A 228 -6.56 -20.84 18.61
CA HIS A 228 -7.57 -21.44 17.71
C HIS A 228 -7.40 -20.97 16.27
N TYR A 229 -7.00 -19.72 16.08
CA TYR A 229 -6.75 -19.14 14.75
C TYR A 229 -5.63 -19.90 14.04
N GLN A 230 -4.48 -20.11 14.69
CA GLN A 230 -3.37 -20.88 14.11
C GLN A 230 -3.76 -22.34 13.82
N LYS A 231 -4.56 -22.94 14.73
CA LYS A 231 -5.06 -24.33 14.49
C LYS A 231 -5.97 -24.39 13.24
N LYS A 232 -6.86 -23.39 13.05
CA LYS A 232 -7.75 -23.35 11.87
C LYS A 232 -6.97 -23.09 10.59
N LEU A 233 -6.02 -22.17 10.58
CA LEU A 233 -5.16 -21.92 9.42
C LEU A 233 -4.41 -23.22 9.03
N LYS A 234 -3.82 -23.90 9.99
CA LYS A 234 -3.12 -25.16 9.72
C LYS A 234 -4.04 -26.24 9.17
N ALA A 235 -5.26 -26.39 9.72
CA ALA A 235 -6.25 -27.37 9.25
C ALA A 235 -6.73 -27.05 7.82
N ALA A 236 -6.82 -25.76 7.46
CA ALA A 236 -7.18 -25.32 6.11
C ALA A 236 -6.00 -25.34 5.12
N ASN A 237 -4.82 -25.80 5.53
CA ASN A 237 -3.59 -25.64 4.76
C ASN A 237 -3.40 -24.19 4.29
N ALA A 238 -3.57 -23.23 5.19
CA ALA A 238 -3.51 -21.80 4.92
C ALA A 238 -2.52 -21.07 5.84
N MET A 239 -2.01 -19.96 5.37
CA MET A 239 -1.15 -19.04 6.11
C MET A 239 -1.65 -17.63 5.88
N ASP A 240 -1.58 -16.73 6.86
CA ASP A 240 -1.73 -15.31 6.60
C ASP A 240 -0.38 -14.66 6.22
N PHE A 241 -0.38 -13.37 5.94
CA PHE A 241 0.83 -12.66 5.52
C PHE A 241 1.95 -12.74 6.58
N ASP A 242 1.60 -12.58 7.85
CA ASP A 242 2.60 -12.61 8.94
C ASP A 242 3.17 -14.02 9.11
N ASP A 243 2.35 -15.06 8.93
CA ASP A 243 2.77 -16.46 9.00
C ASP A 243 3.88 -16.79 7.99
N MET A 244 3.87 -16.20 6.81
CA MET A 244 4.90 -16.48 5.81
C MET A 244 6.30 -16.15 6.34
N ILE A 245 6.45 -15.02 7.03
CA ILE A 245 7.74 -14.64 7.62
C ILE A 245 8.03 -15.47 8.85
N CYS A 246 7.06 -15.60 9.78
CA CYS A 246 7.22 -16.38 11.01
C CYS A 246 7.55 -17.84 10.75
N HIS A 247 6.86 -18.50 9.82
CA HIS A 247 7.13 -19.88 9.47
C HIS A 247 8.47 -20.06 8.75
N THR A 248 8.92 -19.09 7.96
CA THR A 248 10.27 -19.14 7.36
C THR A 248 11.36 -19.01 8.43
N VAL A 249 11.20 -18.12 9.42
CA VAL A 249 12.11 -18.00 10.56
C VAL A 249 12.12 -19.31 11.37
N LYS A 250 10.93 -19.82 11.69
CA LYS A 250 10.78 -21.09 12.40
C LYS A 250 11.42 -22.27 11.66
N LEU A 251 11.24 -22.34 10.34
CA LEU A 251 11.87 -23.34 9.48
C LEU A 251 13.40 -23.28 9.58
N PHE A 252 13.99 -22.10 9.53
CA PHE A 252 15.44 -21.93 9.62
C PHE A 252 16.00 -22.23 11.00
N GLU A 253 15.25 -21.94 12.06
CA GLU A 253 15.67 -22.24 13.44
C GLU A 253 15.54 -23.72 13.79
N GLN A 254 14.53 -24.39 13.26
CA GLN A 254 14.29 -25.82 13.55
C GLN A 254 15.07 -26.78 12.63
N PHE A 255 15.39 -26.34 11.41
CA PHE A 255 16.04 -27.16 10.38
C PHE A 255 17.34 -26.52 9.88
N PRO A 256 18.47 -26.70 10.59
CA PRO A 256 19.75 -26.08 10.24
C PRO A 256 20.29 -26.47 8.87
N ASP A 257 19.91 -27.63 8.34
CA ASP A 257 20.25 -28.07 6.97
C ASP A 257 19.57 -27.18 5.90
N VAL A 258 18.33 -26.79 6.13
CA VAL A 258 17.60 -25.85 5.26
C VAL A 258 18.27 -24.48 5.33
N LEU A 259 18.54 -23.98 6.53
CA LEU A 259 19.23 -22.69 6.69
C LEU A 259 20.58 -22.69 5.98
N ASP A 260 21.39 -23.75 6.16
CA ASP A 260 22.71 -23.86 5.50
C ASP A 260 22.59 -23.87 3.96
N HIS A 261 21.57 -24.55 3.41
CA HIS A 261 21.27 -24.53 1.99
C HIS A 261 21.06 -23.11 1.47
N TYR A 262 20.15 -22.33 2.11
CA TYR A 262 19.83 -20.96 1.66
C TYR A 262 20.96 -19.97 1.94
N GLN A 263 21.74 -20.14 3.01
CA GLN A 263 22.95 -19.35 3.26
C GLN A 263 24.02 -19.59 2.17
N ASN A 264 24.18 -20.83 1.70
CA ASN A 264 25.13 -21.15 0.61
C ASN A 264 24.61 -20.67 -0.76
N LEU A 265 23.30 -20.64 -0.95
CA LEU A 265 22.66 -20.08 -2.15
C LEU A 265 22.81 -18.55 -2.15
N TYR A 266 22.39 -17.87 -1.09
CA TYR A 266 22.38 -16.40 -1.00
C TYR A 266 23.57 -15.89 -0.15
N LYS A 267 24.74 -15.81 -0.77
CA LYS A 267 25.98 -15.36 -0.09
C LYS A 267 26.02 -13.84 0.14
N TYR A 268 25.22 -13.08 -0.61
CA TYR A 268 25.12 -11.63 -0.55
C TYR A 268 23.67 -11.24 -0.41
N ILE A 269 23.35 -10.52 0.65
CA ILE A 269 21.99 -10.09 0.96
C ILE A 269 21.95 -8.58 0.96
N MET A 270 20.97 -8.03 0.25
CA MET A 270 20.70 -6.60 0.20
C MET A 270 19.26 -6.34 0.62
N VAL A 271 19.05 -5.36 1.47
CA VAL A 271 17.71 -4.98 1.95
C VAL A 271 17.51 -3.49 1.72
N ASP A 272 16.53 -3.13 0.90
CA ASP A 272 16.10 -1.74 0.71
C ASP A 272 15.03 -1.37 1.74
N GLU A 273 14.89 -0.06 2.02
CA GLU A 273 13.94 0.51 2.99
C GLU A 273 14.04 -0.15 4.39
N TYR A 274 15.26 -0.45 4.83
CA TYR A 274 15.52 -1.25 6.05
C TYR A 274 14.90 -0.67 7.33
N GLN A 275 14.65 0.64 7.40
CA GLN A 275 13.97 1.31 8.51
C GLN A 275 12.51 0.88 8.71
N ASP A 276 11.91 0.20 7.73
CA ASP A 276 10.52 -0.28 7.82
C ASP A 276 10.43 -1.76 8.24
N THR A 277 11.56 -2.38 8.58
CA THR A 277 11.57 -3.78 9.01
C THR A 277 11.03 -3.96 10.43
N ASN A 278 10.27 -5.05 10.66
CA ASN A 278 9.87 -5.52 11.97
C ASN A 278 10.89 -6.53 12.54
N LYS A 279 10.66 -7.01 13.76
CA LYS A 279 11.57 -7.94 14.42
C LYS A 279 11.66 -9.31 13.72
N ALA A 280 10.55 -9.80 13.15
CA ALA A 280 10.54 -11.07 12.41
C ALA A 280 11.36 -10.97 11.12
N GLN A 281 11.23 -9.89 10.37
CA GLN A 281 12.02 -9.60 9.16
C GLN A 281 13.51 -9.40 9.50
N PHE A 282 13.82 -8.67 10.57
CA PHE A 282 15.18 -8.57 11.09
C PHE A 282 15.78 -9.94 11.40
N ARG A 283 15.04 -10.81 12.12
CA ARG A 283 15.52 -12.15 12.46
C ARG A 283 15.78 -12.99 11.22
N LEU A 284 14.90 -12.94 10.23
CA LEU A 284 15.07 -13.61 8.95
C LEU A 284 16.38 -13.21 8.24
N VAL A 285 16.61 -11.89 8.12
CA VAL A 285 17.82 -11.33 7.48
C VAL A 285 19.07 -11.72 8.27
N SER A 286 19.02 -11.67 9.61
CA SER A 286 20.13 -12.05 10.48
C SER A 286 20.51 -13.52 10.32
N LEU A 287 19.51 -14.44 10.28
CA LEU A 287 19.75 -15.86 10.06
C LEU A 287 20.40 -16.12 8.70
N LEU A 288 19.88 -15.54 7.64
CA LEU A 288 20.40 -15.72 6.29
C LEU A 288 21.82 -15.16 6.12
N SER A 289 22.13 -14.01 6.74
CA SER A 289 23.44 -13.35 6.59
C SER A 289 24.53 -13.93 7.48
N GLN A 290 24.19 -14.65 8.53
CA GLN A 290 25.08 -15.07 9.61
C GLN A 290 26.35 -15.81 9.13
N LYS A 291 26.25 -16.65 8.10
CA LYS A 291 27.37 -17.49 7.65
C LYS A 291 28.46 -16.69 6.92
N TYR A 292 28.08 -15.74 6.06
CA TYR A 292 29.01 -14.99 5.20
C TYR A 292 29.19 -13.55 5.64
N ASN A 293 28.31 -13.03 6.47
CA ASN A 293 28.27 -11.65 6.94
C ASN A 293 28.31 -10.57 5.84
N ASN A 294 27.88 -10.92 4.60
CA ASN A 294 27.80 -9.99 3.47
C ASN A 294 26.39 -9.40 3.37
N LEU A 295 26.06 -8.56 4.32
CA LEU A 295 24.77 -7.87 4.42
C LEU A 295 24.92 -6.39 4.06
N CYS A 296 24.19 -5.91 3.07
CA CYS A 296 24.08 -4.51 2.76
C CYS A 296 22.64 -4.04 2.98
N VAL A 297 22.44 -3.13 3.91
CA VAL A 297 21.12 -2.52 4.14
C VAL A 297 21.13 -1.07 3.69
N VAL A 298 20.06 -0.66 3.03
CA VAL A 298 19.83 0.72 2.60
C VAL A 298 18.56 1.23 3.25
N GLY A 299 18.61 2.41 3.84
CA GLY A 299 17.44 2.96 4.48
C GLY A 299 17.59 4.42 4.86
N ASP A 300 16.46 5.00 5.25
CA ASP A 300 16.35 6.37 5.72
C ASP A 300 15.56 6.37 7.04
N ASP A 301 16.25 6.49 8.16
CA ASP A 301 15.65 6.56 9.49
C ASP A 301 14.63 7.70 9.61
N ASP A 302 14.79 8.79 8.84
CA ASP A 302 13.85 9.91 8.77
C ASP A 302 12.56 9.56 7.96
N GLN A 303 12.50 8.40 7.29
CA GLN A 303 11.34 7.89 6.55
C GLN A 303 10.69 6.64 7.18
N SER A 304 10.99 6.32 8.44
CA SER A 304 10.33 5.23 9.17
C SER A 304 8.92 5.66 9.60
N ILE A 305 7.90 5.20 8.86
CA ILE A 305 6.49 5.61 8.99
C ILE A 305 5.50 4.43 9.07
N TYR A 306 5.99 3.22 9.34
CA TYR A 306 5.16 2.00 9.39
C TYR A 306 5.18 1.32 10.77
N LYS A 307 5.36 2.07 11.87
CA LYS A 307 5.26 1.55 13.25
C LYS A 307 3.92 0.85 13.50
N PHE A 308 2.82 1.39 12.93
CA PHE A 308 1.49 0.79 13.01
C PHE A 308 1.37 -0.57 12.30
N ARG A 309 2.38 -0.99 11.51
CA ARG A 309 2.54 -2.30 10.89
C ARG A 309 3.70 -3.10 11.53
N GLY A 310 4.06 -2.80 12.76
CA GLY A 310 5.10 -3.51 13.49
C GLY A 310 6.54 -3.12 13.14
N ALA A 311 6.76 -2.17 12.23
CA ALA A 311 8.10 -1.68 11.93
C ALA A 311 8.77 -1.06 13.18
N THR A 312 10.05 -1.34 13.36
CA THR A 312 10.83 -0.75 14.45
C THR A 312 12.07 -0.04 13.91
N ILE A 313 12.17 1.25 14.24
CA ILE A 313 13.30 2.07 13.83
C ILE A 313 14.61 1.61 14.47
N GLU A 314 14.55 0.93 15.62
CA GLU A 314 15.69 0.39 16.34
C GLU A 314 16.56 -0.52 15.46
N ASN A 315 15.99 -1.21 14.50
CA ASN A 315 16.74 -2.08 13.59
C ASN A 315 17.80 -1.30 12.79
N ILE A 316 17.47 -0.10 12.29
CA ILE A 316 18.44 0.71 11.56
C ILE A 316 19.30 1.55 12.51
N LEU A 317 18.75 1.99 13.64
CA LEU A 317 19.51 2.79 14.60
C LEU A 317 20.62 1.97 15.28
N ASN A 318 20.38 0.70 15.56
CA ASN A 318 21.31 -0.20 16.29
C ASN A 318 22.05 -1.16 15.34
N PHE A 319 22.05 -0.91 14.03
CA PHE A 319 22.66 -1.81 13.04
C PHE A 319 24.13 -2.09 13.33
N GLU A 320 24.90 -1.06 13.72
CA GLU A 320 26.33 -1.20 14.01
C GLU A 320 26.58 -2.17 15.16
N GLU A 321 25.80 -2.08 16.21
CA GLU A 321 25.91 -2.97 17.38
C GLU A 321 25.47 -4.39 17.04
N GLN A 322 24.37 -4.53 16.27
CA GLN A 322 23.80 -5.83 15.92
C GLN A 322 24.66 -6.67 14.98
N PHE A 323 25.44 -6.01 14.10
CA PHE A 323 26.28 -6.69 13.10
C PHE A 323 27.79 -6.45 13.31
N ASP A 324 28.20 -5.94 14.46
CA ASP A 324 29.60 -5.65 14.82
C ASP A 324 30.31 -4.82 13.74
N CYS A 325 29.70 -3.68 13.38
CA CYS A 325 30.15 -2.79 12.31
C CYS A 325 31.03 -1.67 12.84
N ASN A 326 32.04 -1.29 12.07
CA ASN A 326 32.79 -0.08 12.30
C ASN A 326 32.03 1.14 11.72
N ALA A 327 31.63 2.08 12.57
CA ALA A 327 30.85 3.25 12.18
C ALA A 327 31.56 4.11 11.10
N ASP A 328 32.89 4.16 11.08
CA ASP A 328 33.65 4.98 10.13
C ASP A 328 33.79 4.35 8.74
N THR A 329 33.78 3.00 8.66
CA THR A 329 34.02 2.27 7.40
C THR A 329 32.79 1.56 6.86
N ASP A 330 31.85 1.16 7.74
CA ASP A 330 30.73 0.31 7.41
C ASP A 330 29.39 1.06 7.38
N VAL A 331 29.41 2.37 7.73
CA VAL A 331 28.26 3.27 7.60
C VAL A 331 28.57 4.37 6.60
N ILE A 332 27.78 4.44 5.53
CA ILE A 332 27.96 5.44 4.48
C ILE A 332 26.70 6.31 4.42
N LYS A 333 26.86 7.64 4.55
CA LYS A 333 25.76 8.60 4.45
C LYS A 333 25.65 9.16 3.03
N LEU A 334 24.46 9.11 2.47
CA LEU A 334 24.12 9.71 1.17
C LEU A 334 23.24 10.94 1.42
N GLU A 335 23.83 12.13 1.40
CA GLU A 335 23.18 13.40 1.73
C GLU A 335 22.87 14.28 0.51
N GLN A 336 23.53 14.02 -0.64
CA GLN A 336 23.23 14.75 -1.86
C GLN A 336 21.89 14.29 -2.44
N ASN A 337 20.96 15.22 -2.54
CA ASN A 337 19.63 14.98 -3.12
C ASN A 337 19.64 15.39 -4.60
N TYR A 338 19.00 14.54 -5.45
CA TYR A 338 18.87 14.75 -6.89
C TYR A 338 17.41 14.97 -7.33
N ARG A 339 16.49 15.08 -6.37
CA ARG A 339 15.05 15.18 -6.62
C ARG A 339 14.54 16.60 -6.49
N SER A 340 14.79 17.23 -5.35
CA SER A 340 14.12 18.45 -4.91
C SER A 340 15.04 19.68 -4.97
N THR A 341 14.43 20.85 -4.99
CA THR A 341 15.12 22.13 -4.84
C THR A 341 15.53 22.42 -3.39
N GLN A 342 16.49 23.34 -3.15
CA GLN A 342 17.09 23.57 -1.84
C GLN A 342 16.08 24.13 -0.81
N ASN A 343 15.11 24.98 -1.21
CA ASN A 343 14.09 25.49 -0.29
C ASN A 343 13.20 24.38 0.27
N ILE A 344 12.84 23.39 -0.55
CA ILE A 344 12.09 22.19 -0.11
C ILE A 344 12.94 21.38 0.88
N LEU A 345 14.23 21.18 0.58
CA LEU A 345 15.14 20.44 1.45
C LEU A 345 15.41 21.16 2.77
N ASN A 346 15.54 22.48 2.76
CA ASN A 346 15.71 23.27 3.99
C ASN A 346 14.49 23.12 4.91
N CYS A 347 13.27 23.15 4.34
CA CYS A 347 12.04 22.86 5.08
C CYS A 347 12.05 21.43 5.65
N ALA A 348 12.43 20.44 4.85
CA ALA A 348 12.51 19.04 5.28
C ALA A 348 13.55 18.83 6.40
N ASN A 349 14.77 19.37 6.23
CA ASN A 349 15.84 19.28 7.22
C ASN A 349 15.47 19.93 8.56
N GLN A 350 14.91 21.15 8.53
CA GLN A 350 14.49 21.85 9.73
C GLN A 350 13.36 21.13 10.45
N LEU A 351 12.35 20.63 9.70
CA LEU A 351 11.25 19.87 10.24
C LEU A 351 11.75 18.65 11.00
N ILE A 352 12.56 17.81 10.33
CA ILE A 352 12.98 16.52 10.88
C ILE A 352 14.04 16.66 11.98
N SER A 353 14.75 17.80 12.06
CA SER A 353 15.73 18.05 13.11
C SER A 353 15.13 18.12 14.53
N ASN A 354 13.80 18.28 14.63
CA ASN A 354 13.09 18.27 15.91
C ASN A 354 12.89 16.85 16.48
N ASN A 355 13.18 15.78 15.71
CA ASN A 355 13.17 14.42 16.20
C ASN A 355 14.50 14.08 16.89
N GLN A 356 14.42 13.34 18.02
CA GLN A 356 15.60 12.92 18.78
C GLN A 356 16.15 11.57 18.33
N GLY A 357 15.24 10.61 18.01
CA GLY A 357 15.59 9.24 17.60
C GLY A 357 16.03 9.18 16.13
N ARG A 358 17.26 9.70 15.79
CA ARG A 358 17.77 9.70 14.42
C ARG A 358 19.29 9.64 14.34
N LYS A 359 19.83 9.13 13.23
CA LYS A 359 21.28 9.08 12.97
C LYS A 359 21.88 10.38 12.42
N GLY A 360 21.05 11.40 12.17
CA GLY A 360 21.45 12.74 11.72
C GLY A 360 22.04 12.75 10.31
N LYS A 361 21.25 13.28 9.37
CA LYS A 361 21.62 13.61 7.98
C LYS A 361 21.20 15.03 7.68
N ASN A 362 21.88 15.69 6.75
CA ASN A 362 21.51 17.01 6.26
C ASN A 362 21.50 17.00 4.73
N LEU A 363 20.31 17.06 4.14
CA LEU A 363 20.16 17.01 2.69
C LEU A 363 20.56 18.31 2.04
N TRP A 364 21.29 18.20 0.93
CA TRP A 364 21.65 19.32 0.09
C TRP A 364 21.53 18.96 -1.39
N THR A 365 21.37 19.93 -2.28
CA THR A 365 21.23 19.72 -3.72
C THR A 365 22.08 20.70 -4.51
N ALA A 366 22.44 20.31 -5.74
CA ALA A 366 23.06 21.19 -6.73
C ALA A 366 22.00 21.82 -7.69
N SER A 367 20.70 21.52 -7.51
CA SER A 367 19.62 22.00 -8.38
C SER A 367 19.19 23.47 -8.11
N GLY A 368 19.87 24.19 -7.19
CA GLY A 368 19.56 25.56 -6.84
C GLY A 368 18.43 25.69 -5.79
N ASP A 369 18.11 26.92 -5.43
CA ASP A 369 17.17 27.21 -4.33
C ASP A 369 15.72 26.84 -4.69
N GLY A 370 15.30 27.05 -5.93
CA GLY A 370 13.92 26.83 -6.38
C GLY A 370 12.93 27.84 -5.81
N GLU A 371 11.64 27.58 -6.01
CA GLU A 371 10.57 28.39 -5.43
C GLU A 371 10.46 28.16 -3.91
N LYS A 372 9.97 29.17 -3.17
CA LYS A 372 9.64 29.01 -1.76
C LYS A 372 8.45 28.08 -1.58
N VAL A 373 8.39 27.40 -0.44
CA VAL A 373 7.25 26.56 -0.09
C VAL A 373 6.06 27.47 0.24
N THR A 374 4.95 27.28 -0.48
CA THR A 374 3.74 28.08 -0.26
C THR A 374 2.92 27.50 0.89
N VAL A 375 2.64 28.33 1.91
CA VAL A 375 1.70 28.00 2.99
C VAL A 375 0.42 28.78 2.76
N TYR A 376 -0.65 28.08 2.37
CA TYR A 376 -1.94 28.68 2.06
C TYR A 376 -2.97 28.48 3.17
N LYS A 377 -3.62 29.58 3.57
CA LYS A 377 -4.70 29.60 4.56
C LYS A 377 -6.04 29.77 3.84
N ALA A 378 -6.90 28.76 3.96
CA ALA A 378 -8.28 28.79 3.47
C ALA A 378 -9.28 29.08 4.59
N SER A 379 -10.46 29.60 4.27
CA SER A 379 -11.56 29.75 5.21
C SER A 379 -12.24 28.41 5.54
N SER A 380 -12.30 27.48 4.57
CA SER A 380 -12.95 26.19 4.71
C SER A 380 -12.27 25.11 3.84
N GLU A 381 -12.63 23.83 4.03
CA GLU A 381 -12.16 22.73 3.19
C GLU A 381 -12.54 22.89 1.71
N ARG A 382 -13.65 23.57 1.43
CA ARG A 382 -14.08 23.84 0.04
C ARG A 382 -13.24 24.94 -0.60
N SER A 383 -12.91 25.98 0.16
CA SER A 383 -12.00 27.04 -0.30
C SER A 383 -10.60 26.49 -0.53
N GLU A 384 -10.14 25.56 0.34
CA GLU A 384 -8.88 24.84 0.16
C GLU A 384 -8.89 24.02 -1.13
N ALA A 385 -9.93 23.23 -1.36
CA ALA A 385 -10.09 22.42 -2.58
C ALA A 385 -10.15 23.30 -3.84
N LYS A 386 -10.82 24.46 -3.76
CA LYS A 386 -10.88 25.41 -4.85
C LYS A 386 -9.51 26.01 -5.17
N PHE A 387 -8.74 26.42 -4.16
CA PHE A 387 -7.38 26.90 -4.37
C PHE A 387 -6.51 25.85 -5.08
N VAL A 388 -6.60 24.60 -4.67
CA VAL A 388 -5.86 23.49 -5.30
C VAL A 388 -6.29 23.36 -6.78
N ALA A 389 -7.60 23.34 -7.07
CA ALA A 389 -8.13 23.24 -8.43
C ALA A 389 -7.71 24.42 -9.31
N ASP A 390 -7.85 25.65 -8.82
CA ASP A 390 -7.49 26.87 -9.55
C ASP A 390 -5.98 26.89 -9.87
N THR A 391 -5.12 26.51 -8.91
CA THR A 391 -3.65 26.42 -9.10
C THR A 391 -3.29 25.37 -10.17
N ILE A 392 -3.93 24.18 -10.13
CA ILE A 392 -3.72 23.15 -11.15
C ILE A 392 -4.10 23.66 -12.54
N LEU A 393 -5.28 24.29 -12.67
CA LEU A 393 -5.74 24.83 -13.97
C LEU A 393 -4.82 25.93 -14.49
N GLU A 394 -4.29 26.78 -13.61
CA GLU A 394 -3.28 27.77 -13.99
C GLU A 394 -1.99 27.12 -14.52
N ASP A 395 -1.52 26.04 -13.88
CA ASP A 395 -0.33 25.33 -14.31
C ASP A 395 -0.56 24.58 -15.63
N ILE A 396 -1.74 24.00 -15.85
CA ILE A 396 -2.15 23.42 -17.14
C ILE A 396 -2.13 24.49 -18.25
N ASN A 397 -2.65 25.70 -17.98
CA ASN A 397 -2.59 26.82 -18.93
C ASN A 397 -1.16 27.28 -19.25
N LYS A 398 -0.20 27.00 -18.36
CA LYS A 398 1.23 27.23 -18.58
C LYS A 398 1.95 26.06 -19.27
N GLY A 399 1.21 25.01 -19.67
CA GLY A 399 1.74 23.86 -20.43
C GLY A 399 2.17 22.65 -19.57
N ARG A 400 1.84 22.62 -18.28
CA ARG A 400 2.00 21.45 -17.41
C ARG A 400 0.97 20.38 -17.73
N LYS A 401 1.19 19.16 -17.25
CA LYS A 401 0.25 18.06 -17.33
C LYS A 401 -0.46 17.82 -15.99
N TYR A 402 -1.60 17.18 -16.02
CA TYR A 402 -2.31 16.80 -14.79
C TYR A 402 -1.50 15.83 -13.93
N ASN A 403 -0.76 14.89 -14.54
CA ASN A 403 0.08 13.94 -13.84
C ASN A 403 1.34 14.55 -13.21
N ASP A 404 1.65 15.84 -13.46
CA ASP A 404 2.67 16.58 -12.72
C ASP A 404 2.24 16.88 -11.27
N HIS A 405 0.94 16.74 -10.94
CA HIS A 405 0.36 17.17 -9.67
C HIS A 405 -0.06 15.99 -8.81
N ALA A 406 0.31 16.04 -7.52
CA ALA A 406 -0.18 15.10 -6.51
C ALA A 406 -0.76 15.83 -5.30
N ILE A 407 -1.87 15.32 -4.78
CA ILE A 407 -2.51 15.83 -3.56
C ILE A 407 -2.39 14.76 -2.47
N LEU A 408 -1.72 15.13 -1.40
CA LEU A 408 -1.43 14.27 -0.26
C LEU A 408 -2.27 14.70 0.94
N TYR A 409 -2.96 13.75 1.55
CA TYR A 409 -3.76 13.96 2.74
C TYR A 409 -3.48 12.90 3.81
N ARG A 410 -3.84 13.21 5.06
CA ARG A 410 -3.64 12.28 6.18
C ARG A 410 -4.72 11.21 6.25
N MET A 411 -5.96 11.55 5.94
CA MET A 411 -7.12 10.68 6.03
C MET A 411 -7.93 10.67 4.74
N ASN A 412 -8.42 9.50 4.31
CA ASN A 412 -9.23 9.36 3.10
C ASN A 412 -10.48 10.25 3.09
N ALA A 413 -11.06 10.55 4.26
CA ALA A 413 -12.22 11.44 4.35
C ALA A 413 -11.98 12.86 3.80
N GLN A 414 -10.72 13.31 3.72
CA GLN A 414 -10.36 14.62 3.17
C GLN A 414 -10.50 14.69 1.65
N SER A 415 -10.49 13.54 0.94
CA SER A 415 -10.62 13.53 -0.52
C SER A 415 -11.97 14.04 -1.00
N ASN A 416 -13.03 13.90 -0.22
CA ASN A 416 -14.41 14.18 -0.64
C ASN A 416 -14.61 15.62 -1.16
N ALA A 417 -14.08 16.63 -0.45
CA ALA A 417 -14.18 18.03 -0.89
C ALA A 417 -13.37 18.28 -2.17
N LEU A 418 -12.20 17.67 -2.31
CA LEU A 418 -11.36 17.73 -3.51
C LEU A 418 -12.05 17.07 -4.69
N GLU A 419 -12.60 15.87 -4.53
CA GLU A 419 -13.32 15.14 -5.57
C GLU A 419 -14.51 15.96 -6.11
N GLN A 420 -15.35 16.51 -5.21
CA GLN A 420 -16.47 17.35 -5.61
C GLN A 420 -16.02 18.57 -6.41
N THR A 421 -14.93 19.23 -5.99
CA THR A 421 -14.40 20.40 -6.68
C THR A 421 -13.80 20.02 -8.04
N PHE A 422 -13.07 18.90 -8.13
CA PHE A 422 -12.46 18.44 -9.39
C PHE A 422 -13.51 18.02 -10.42
N ILE A 423 -14.58 17.34 -10.00
CA ILE A 423 -15.74 17.03 -10.87
C ILE A 423 -16.36 18.33 -11.43
N GLN A 424 -16.56 19.34 -10.57
CA GLN A 424 -17.13 20.62 -10.98
C GLN A 424 -16.22 21.40 -11.93
N SER A 425 -14.91 21.27 -11.76
CA SER A 425 -13.89 21.98 -12.55
C SER A 425 -13.42 21.20 -13.79
N GLY A 426 -13.92 19.97 -13.99
CA GLY A 426 -13.53 19.12 -15.12
C GLY A 426 -12.09 18.61 -15.05
N ILE A 427 -11.50 18.53 -13.87
CA ILE A 427 -10.13 18.04 -13.64
C ILE A 427 -10.16 16.51 -13.57
N PRO A 428 -9.44 15.79 -14.45
CA PRO A 428 -9.31 14.34 -14.35
C PRO A 428 -8.45 13.96 -13.13
N TYR A 429 -8.91 13.01 -12.32
CA TYR A 429 -8.19 12.56 -11.13
C TYR A 429 -8.30 11.06 -10.90
N LYS A 430 -7.35 10.52 -10.13
CA LYS A 430 -7.34 9.13 -9.65
C LYS A 430 -7.00 9.09 -8.17
N ILE A 431 -7.79 8.35 -7.38
CA ILE A 431 -7.52 8.11 -5.96
C ILE A 431 -6.74 6.81 -5.81
N ILE A 432 -5.59 6.89 -5.16
CA ILE A 432 -4.80 5.71 -4.78
C ILE A 432 -5.21 5.28 -3.37
N GLY A 433 -5.53 3.99 -3.19
CA GLY A 433 -6.05 3.44 -1.92
C GLY A 433 -7.58 3.51 -1.79
N GLY A 434 -8.30 3.65 -2.93
CA GLY A 434 -9.77 3.48 -3.02
C GLY A 434 -10.19 2.00 -2.91
N LEU A 435 -11.40 1.66 -3.39
CA LEU A 435 -11.84 0.26 -3.49
C LEU A 435 -10.90 -0.49 -4.44
N LYS A 436 -10.13 -1.41 -3.88
CA LYS A 436 -9.14 -2.20 -4.63
C LYS A 436 -9.80 -3.03 -5.71
N PHE A 437 -9.16 -3.17 -6.86
CA PHE A 437 -9.62 -4.04 -7.95
C PHE A 437 -9.90 -5.48 -7.44
N TYR A 438 -8.97 -6.03 -6.69
CA TYR A 438 -9.08 -7.37 -6.12
C TYR A 438 -10.08 -7.49 -4.96
N ASP A 439 -10.58 -6.37 -4.39
CA ASP A 439 -11.63 -6.36 -3.38
C ASP A 439 -13.06 -6.36 -3.97
N ARG A 440 -13.19 -6.18 -5.29
CA ARG A 440 -14.48 -6.25 -5.98
C ARG A 440 -15.09 -7.64 -5.82
N LYS A 441 -16.42 -7.68 -5.62
CA LYS A 441 -17.12 -8.94 -5.32
C LYS A 441 -16.86 -10.03 -6.36
N GLU A 442 -17.04 -9.70 -7.64
CA GLU A 442 -16.85 -10.61 -8.76
C GLU A 442 -15.41 -11.15 -8.84
N ILE A 443 -14.42 -10.31 -8.59
CA ILE A 443 -13.01 -10.71 -8.58
C ILE A 443 -12.72 -11.65 -7.42
N LYS A 444 -13.17 -11.29 -6.19
CA LYS A 444 -13.03 -12.17 -5.01
C LYS A 444 -13.75 -13.51 -5.18
N ASP A 445 -14.89 -13.54 -5.87
CA ASP A 445 -15.61 -14.80 -6.14
C ASP A 445 -14.79 -15.68 -7.08
N ILE A 446 -14.25 -15.13 -8.17
CA ILE A 446 -13.39 -15.87 -9.10
C ILE A 446 -12.10 -16.35 -8.43
N LEU A 447 -11.43 -15.48 -7.68
CA LEU A 447 -10.22 -15.85 -6.93
C LEU A 447 -10.50 -16.94 -5.88
N ALA A 448 -11.67 -16.92 -5.26
CA ALA A 448 -12.08 -17.99 -4.34
C ALA A 448 -12.29 -19.33 -5.06
N TYR A 449 -12.88 -19.34 -6.26
CA TYR A 449 -12.95 -20.55 -7.10
C TYR A 449 -11.57 -21.08 -7.43
N LEU A 450 -10.68 -20.23 -7.95
CA LEU A 450 -9.30 -20.61 -8.30
C LEU A 450 -8.53 -21.12 -7.09
N SER A 451 -8.74 -20.52 -5.92
CA SER A 451 -8.10 -20.97 -4.69
C SER A 451 -8.58 -22.34 -4.23
N VAL A 452 -9.89 -22.63 -4.33
CA VAL A 452 -10.44 -23.96 -3.99
C VAL A 452 -9.93 -25.03 -4.97
N ILE A 453 -9.78 -24.71 -6.25
CA ILE A 453 -9.18 -25.59 -7.26
C ILE A 453 -7.72 -25.90 -6.90
N ASN A 454 -6.96 -24.90 -6.43
CA ASN A 454 -5.57 -25.05 -6.04
C ASN A 454 -5.40 -25.74 -4.67
N ASN A 455 -6.30 -25.44 -3.72
CA ASN A 455 -6.27 -26.00 -2.35
C ASN A 455 -7.66 -26.47 -1.93
N HIS A 456 -7.91 -27.77 -2.03
CA HIS A 456 -9.21 -28.38 -1.74
C HIS A 456 -9.63 -28.29 -0.26
N PHE A 457 -8.71 -28.04 0.66
CA PHE A 457 -8.98 -27.92 2.10
C PHE A 457 -9.38 -26.52 2.55
N ASP A 458 -9.39 -25.53 1.63
CA ASP A 458 -9.80 -24.16 1.94
C ASP A 458 -11.32 -24.03 2.02
N PHE A 459 -11.88 -24.49 3.13
CA PHE A 459 -13.32 -24.47 3.37
C PHE A 459 -13.88 -23.03 3.47
N LEU A 460 -13.07 -22.07 3.89
CA LEU A 460 -13.49 -20.67 3.97
C LEU A 460 -13.85 -20.11 2.57
N ARG A 461 -13.02 -20.39 1.59
CA ARG A 461 -13.25 -19.99 0.19
C ARG A 461 -14.32 -20.81 -0.47
N LEU A 462 -14.40 -22.12 -0.17
CA LEU A 462 -15.49 -22.97 -0.62
C LEU A 462 -16.86 -22.45 -0.11
N ARG A 463 -16.97 -22.08 1.16
CA ARG A 463 -18.18 -21.47 1.74
C ARG A 463 -18.63 -20.22 0.98
N ARG A 464 -17.70 -19.44 0.47
CA ARG A 464 -17.99 -18.25 -0.34
C ARG A 464 -18.64 -18.60 -1.68
N ILE A 465 -18.15 -19.63 -2.38
CA ILE A 465 -18.51 -19.94 -3.75
C ILE A 465 -19.58 -21.02 -3.90
N ILE A 466 -19.79 -21.86 -2.91
CA ILE A 466 -20.65 -23.05 -3.01
C ILE A 466 -22.08 -22.72 -3.46
N ASN A 467 -22.57 -21.51 -3.15
CA ASN A 467 -23.90 -21.01 -3.51
C ASN A 467 -23.85 -19.70 -4.34
N GLU A 468 -22.76 -19.42 -5.00
CA GLU A 468 -22.55 -18.27 -5.87
C GLU A 468 -22.03 -18.75 -7.26
N PRO A 469 -22.85 -18.81 -8.31
CA PRO A 469 -24.29 -18.50 -8.42
C PRO A 469 -25.20 -19.36 -7.54
N LYS A 470 -26.42 -18.88 -7.27
CA LYS A 470 -27.36 -19.58 -6.39
C LYS A 470 -27.66 -21.01 -6.87
N ARG A 471 -27.37 -22.01 -6.01
CA ARG A 471 -27.57 -23.45 -6.26
C ARG A 471 -28.56 -24.09 -5.27
N GLY A 472 -29.14 -23.27 -4.37
CA GLY A 472 -30.09 -23.78 -3.35
C GLY A 472 -29.42 -24.56 -2.22
N ILE A 473 -28.13 -24.36 -1.99
CA ILE A 473 -27.36 -24.93 -0.89
C ILE A 473 -27.42 -23.96 0.29
N GLY A 474 -28.15 -24.31 1.35
CA GLY A 474 -28.35 -23.46 2.52
C GLY A 474 -27.25 -23.64 3.56
N GLU A 475 -27.14 -22.66 4.47
CA GLU A 475 -26.10 -22.60 5.53
C GLU A 475 -26.03 -23.88 6.40
N ALA A 476 -27.18 -24.49 6.73
CA ALA A 476 -27.21 -25.75 7.47
C ALA A 476 -26.51 -26.91 6.73
N THR A 477 -26.61 -26.93 5.40
CA THR A 477 -25.95 -27.95 4.58
C THR A 477 -24.44 -27.71 4.51
N VAL A 478 -24.05 -26.42 4.41
CA VAL A 478 -22.63 -26.03 4.41
C VAL A 478 -21.97 -26.38 5.75
N ASN A 479 -22.66 -26.10 6.88
CA ASN A 479 -22.16 -26.46 8.20
C ASN A 479 -22.05 -27.98 8.40
N ALA A 480 -23.00 -28.75 7.87
CA ALA A 480 -22.93 -30.21 7.90
C ALA A 480 -21.75 -30.73 7.06
N LEU A 481 -21.51 -30.15 5.88
CA LEU A 481 -20.37 -30.48 5.03
C LEU A 481 -19.05 -30.17 5.74
N GLU A 482 -18.93 -28.98 6.40
CA GLU A 482 -17.74 -28.60 7.16
C GLU A 482 -17.44 -29.57 8.33
N GLN A 483 -18.49 -29.98 9.05
CA GLN A 483 -18.34 -30.91 10.15
C GLN A 483 -17.85 -32.28 9.65
N ILE A 484 -18.44 -32.79 8.58
CA ILE A 484 -18.05 -34.10 8.00
C ILE A 484 -16.62 -34.04 7.47
N THR A 485 -16.25 -32.95 6.78
CA THR A 485 -14.88 -32.67 6.31
C THR A 485 -13.89 -32.74 7.48
N SER A 486 -14.23 -32.09 8.60
CA SER A 486 -13.39 -32.09 9.79
C SER A 486 -13.31 -33.47 10.48
N ASP A 487 -14.42 -34.19 10.54
CA ASP A 487 -14.49 -35.49 11.21
C ASP A 487 -13.79 -36.60 10.43
N LEU A 488 -13.88 -36.61 9.11
CA LEU A 488 -13.25 -37.60 8.23
C LEU A 488 -11.83 -37.22 7.81
N GLY A 489 -11.45 -35.94 7.88
CA GLY A 489 -10.17 -35.47 7.40
C GLY A 489 -9.99 -35.59 5.88
N ASP A 490 -11.11 -35.62 5.14
CA ASP A 490 -11.12 -35.76 3.68
C ASP A 490 -11.47 -34.44 2.99
N SER A 491 -11.18 -34.36 1.69
CA SER A 491 -11.46 -33.18 0.88
C SER A 491 -12.96 -32.88 0.82
N PRO A 492 -13.40 -31.63 1.05
CA PRO A 492 -14.81 -31.27 0.88
C PRO A 492 -15.34 -31.51 -0.53
N ILE A 493 -14.49 -31.50 -1.58
CA ILE A 493 -14.85 -31.83 -2.95
C ILE A 493 -15.26 -33.31 -3.03
N HIS A 494 -14.44 -34.21 -2.49
CA HIS A 494 -14.72 -35.65 -2.45
C HIS A 494 -15.98 -35.95 -1.62
N ILE A 495 -16.13 -35.31 -0.45
CA ILE A 495 -17.34 -35.44 0.38
C ILE A 495 -18.60 -34.96 -0.35
N MET A 496 -18.50 -33.91 -1.18
CA MET A 496 -19.64 -33.48 -2.02
C MET A 496 -20.00 -34.51 -3.10
N GLN A 497 -19.00 -35.15 -3.70
CA GLN A 497 -19.21 -36.21 -4.71
C GLN A 497 -19.90 -37.45 -4.10
N GLU A 498 -19.64 -37.76 -2.84
CA GLU A 498 -20.23 -38.88 -2.10
C GLU A 498 -21.44 -38.47 -1.22
N ALA A 499 -22.03 -37.30 -1.47
CA ALA A 499 -23.06 -36.70 -0.60
C ALA A 499 -24.35 -37.59 -0.50
N ASP A 500 -24.60 -38.48 -1.44
CA ASP A 500 -25.71 -39.42 -1.41
C ASP A 500 -25.48 -40.60 -0.45
N MET A 501 -24.25 -40.87 -0.07
CA MET A 501 -23.87 -41.92 0.90
C MET A 501 -23.83 -41.39 2.34
N LEU A 502 -23.84 -40.06 2.52
CA LEU A 502 -23.66 -39.37 3.82
C LEU A 502 -25.00 -38.85 4.38
N ALA A 503 -25.53 -39.50 5.40
CA ALA A 503 -26.86 -39.24 5.96
C ALA A 503 -27.26 -37.77 6.16
N PRO A 504 -26.36 -36.87 6.68
CA PRO A 504 -26.68 -35.46 6.80
C PRO A 504 -26.79 -34.69 5.47
N LEU A 505 -26.15 -35.20 4.39
CA LEU A 505 -26.07 -34.53 3.08
C LEU A 505 -27.00 -35.11 2.02
N VAL A 506 -27.54 -36.31 2.23
CA VAL A 506 -28.43 -37.06 1.28
C VAL A 506 -29.54 -36.18 0.69
N LYS A 507 -30.21 -35.37 1.56
CA LYS A 507 -31.32 -34.52 1.10
C LYS A 507 -30.87 -33.44 0.09
N ARG A 508 -29.61 -33.14 0.02
CA ARG A 508 -28.99 -32.12 -0.85
C ARG A 508 -27.94 -32.68 -1.80
N SER A 509 -27.81 -34.00 -1.88
CA SER A 509 -26.87 -34.67 -2.79
C SER A 509 -27.02 -34.22 -4.24
N LYS A 510 -28.28 -34.08 -4.73
CA LYS A 510 -28.55 -33.57 -6.08
C LYS A 510 -28.00 -32.16 -6.37
N GLN A 511 -27.78 -31.34 -5.36
CA GLN A 511 -27.15 -30.01 -5.46
C GLN A 511 -25.64 -30.08 -5.24
N LEU A 512 -25.18 -30.94 -4.31
CA LEU A 512 -23.77 -31.00 -3.91
C LEU A 512 -22.91 -31.78 -4.91
N MET A 513 -23.37 -32.97 -5.36
CA MET A 513 -22.59 -33.82 -6.27
C MET A 513 -22.16 -33.10 -7.56
N PRO A 514 -23.06 -32.37 -8.27
CA PRO A 514 -22.65 -31.64 -9.48
C PRO A 514 -21.63 -30.52 -9.20
N VAL A 515 -21.62 -29.93 -7.98
CA VAL A 515 -20.63 -28.95 -7.59
C VAL A 515 -19.29 -29.61 -7.30
N GLY A 516 -19.31 -30.75 -6.61
CA GLY A 516 -18.11 -31.57 -6.39
C GLY A 516 -17.45 -32.01 -7.69
N ASP A 517 -18.27 -32.57 -8.62
CA ASP A 517 -17.80 -33.02 -9.93
C ASP A 517 -17.20 -31.86 -10.76
N MET A 518 -17.90 -30.74 -10.79
CA MET A 518 -17.44 -29.54 -11.49
C MET A 518 -16.10 -29.03 -10.94
N LEU A 519 -15.94 -28.97 -9.61
CA LEU A 519 -14.68 -28.52 -9.00
C LEU A 519 -13.55 -29.51 -9.23
N SER A 520 -13.84 -30.81 -9.20
CA SER A 520 -12.87 -31.87 -9.53
C SER A 520 -12.38 -31.75 -10.97
N GLU A 521 -13.32 -31.59 -11.95
CA GLU A 521 -12.98 -31.39 -13.36
C GLU A 521 -12.14 -30.10 -13.57
N LEU A 522 -12.50 -28.99 -12.93
CA LEU A 522 -11.70 -27.76 -13.00
C LEU A 522 -10.30 -27.93 -12.40
N THR A 523 -10.15 -28.76 -11.37
CA THR A 523 -8.82 -29.09 -10.80
C THR A 523 -7.97 -29.83 -11.83
N GLU A 524 -8.50 -30.84 -12.50
CA GLU A 524 -7.79 -31.58 -13.55
C GLU A 524 -7.41 -30.66 -14.73
N LEU A 525 -8.31 -29.73 -15.09
CA LEU A 525 -8.05 -28.74 -16.14
C LEU A 525 -6.99 -27.72 -15.75
N SER A 526 -6.83 -27.41 -14.46
CA SER A 526 -5.82 -26.45 -14.00
C SER A 526 -4.39 -26.92 -14.21
N ASP A 527 -4.16 -28.22 -14.31
CA ASP A 527 -2.85 -28.80 -14.59
C ASP A 527 -2.48 -28.81 -16.08
N THR A 528 -3.48 -28.60 -16.97
CA THR A 528 -3.31 -28.79 -18.43
C THR A 528 -3.59 -27.55 -19.26
N LEU A 529 -4.45 -26.65 -18.80
CA LEU A 529 -4.84 -25.45 -19.55
C LEU A 529 -4.03 -24.22 -19.13
N PRO A 530 -3.77 -23.29 -20.06
CA PRO A 530 -3.35 -21.95 -19.72
C PRO A 530 -4.35 -21.28 -18.77
N LEU A 531 -3.87 -20.41 -17.86
CA LEU A 531 -4.71 -19.79 -16.82
C LEU A 531 -5.87 -18.96 -17.39
N ALA A 532 -5.63 -18.26 -18.51
CA ALA A 532 -6.67 -17.49 -19.18
C ALA A 532 -7.78 -18.39 -19.75
N GLU A 533 -7.44 -19.59 -20.26
CA GLU A 533 -8.40 -20.57 -20.76
C GLU A 533 -9.12 -21.30 -19.61
N LEU A 534 -8.40 -21.57 -18.52
CA LEU A 534 -8.98 -22.10 -17.29
C LEU A 534 -10.06 -21.16 -16.74
N LEU A 535 -9.82 -19.84 -16.76
CA LEU A 535 -10.80 -18.84 -16.33
C LEU A 535 -12.08 -18.89 -17.22
N ASP A 536 -11.93 -18.99 -18.54
CA ASP A 536 -13.08 -19.12 -19.42
C ASP A 536 -13.90 -20.39 -19.12
N LYS A 537 -13.22 -21.52 -18.91
CA LYS A 537 -13.87 -22.78 -18.52
C LYS A 537 -14.58 -22.67 -17.18
N LEU A 538 -13.94 -22.05 -16.19
CA LEU A 538 -14.53 -21.78 -14.89
C LEU A 538 -15.82 -20.97 -15.02
N LEU A 539 -15.79 -19.87 -15.77
CA LEU A 539 -16.96 -19.00 -15.97
C LEU A 539 -18.13 -19.73 -16.63
N ASP A 540 -17.84 -20.58 -17.61
CA ASP A 540 -18.86 -21.37 -18.33
C ASP A 540 -19.41 -22.51 -17.45
N MET A 541 -18.55 -23.32 -16.84
CA MET A 541 -18.95 -24.49 -16.04
C MET A 541 -19.70 -24.09 -14.77
N THR A 542 -19.29 -23.04 -14.09
CA THR A 542 -19.98 -22.51 -12.90
C THR A 542 -21.30 -21.82 -13.24
N GLY A 543 -21.48 -21.38 -14.49
CA GLY A 543 -22.59 -20.54 -14.92
C GLY A 543 -22.47 -19.09 -14.44
N TYR A 544 -21.30 -18.66 -13.94
CA TYR A 544 -21.07 -17.34 -13.37
C TYR A 544 -21.23 -16.22 -14.42
N LYS A 545 -20.73 -16.45 -15.64
CA LYS A 545 -20.90 -15.53 -16.76
C LYS A 545 -22.37 -15.24 -17.04
N ARG A 546 -23.18 -16.30 -17.21
CA ARG A 546 -24.63 -16.17 -17.45
C ARG A 546 -25.33 -15.48 -16.28
N HIS A 547 -24.90 -15.76 -15.05
CA HIS A 547 -25.44 -15.11 -13.86
C HIS A 547 -25.22 -13.60 -13.89
N LEU A 548 -24.04 -13.11 -14.31
CA LEU A 548 -23.75 -11.70 -14.46
C LEU A 548 -24.53 -11.07 -15.63
N GLU A 549 -24.58 -11.72 -16.79
CA GLU A 549 -25.34 -11.24 -17.95
C GLU A 549 -26.82 -10.97 -17.62
N MET A 550 -27.41 -11.75 -16.72
CA MET A 550 -28.78 -11.54 -16.25
C MET A 550 -28.96 -10.31 -15.34
N GLN A 551 -27.89 -9.66 -14.87
CA GLN A 551 -27.92 -8.49 -14.00
C GLN A 551 -27.95 -7.15 -14.79
N GLY A 552 -27.99 -7.17 -16.14
CA GLY A 552 -28.00 -5.98 -16.97
C GLY A 552 -26.68 -5.21 -16.95
N ASP A 553 -26.73 -3.86 -17.03
CA ASP A 553 -25.54 -3.01 -17.16
C ASP A 553 -24.52 -3.20 -16.04
N GLU A 554 -24.99 -3.40 -14.81
CA GLU A 554 -24.10 -3.68 -13.68
C GLU A 554 -23.34 -5.01 -13.88
N GLY A 555 -24.02 -6.04 -14.39
CA GLY A 555 -23.41 -7.33 -14.68
C GLY A 555 -22.40 -7.24 -15.83
N LEU A 556 -22.64 -6.42 -16.85
CA LEU A 556 -21.69 -6.18 -17.94
C LEU A 556 -20.42 -5.51 -17.43
N THR A 557 -20.53 -4.50 -16.57
CA THR A 557 -19.36 -3.87 -15.92
C THR A 557 -18.54 -4.86 -15.10
N ARG A 558 -19.21 -5.79 -14.39
CA ARG A 558 -18.54 -6.86 -13.65
C ARG A 558 -17.82 -7.86 -14.58
N LEU A 559 -18.40 -8.16 -15.74
CA LEU A 559 -17.74 -8.98 -16.76
C LEU A 559 -16.51 -8.29 -17.36
N GLU A 560 -16.55 -6.97 -17.56
CA GLU A 560 -15.37 -6.20 -17.96
C GLU A 560 -14.24 -6.32 -16.93
N ASN A 561 -14.56 -6.25 -15.63
CA ASN A 561 -13.59 -6.46 -14.55
C ASN A 561 -12.97 -7.88 -14.60
N ILE A 562 -13.77 -8.90 -14.89
CA ILE A 562 -13.27 -10.27 -15.03
C ILE A 562 -12.38 -10.41 -16.28
N ASN A 563 -12.71 -9.72 -17.37
CA ASN A 563 -11.84 -9.69 -18.55
C ASN A 563 -10.49 -8.99 -18.27
N GLU A 564 -10.48 -7.98 -17.40
CA GLU A 564 -9.25 -7.33 -16.92
C GLU A 564 -8.40 -8.33 -16.10
N LEU A 565 -9.04 -9.11 -15.22
CA LEU A 565 -8.36 -10.20 -14.51
C LEU A 565 -7.77 -11.23 -15.48
N LYS A 566 -8.51 -11.60 -16.53
CA LYS A 566 -8.02 -12.49 -17.58
C LYS A 566 -6.77 -11.94 -18.28
N SER A 567 -6.75 -10.64 -18.58
CA SER A 567 -5.58 -9.97 -19.16
C SER A 567 -4.38 -10.04 -18.22
N THR A 568 -4.62 -9.87 -16.91
CA THR A 568 -3.58 -10.03 -15.87
C THR A 568 -3.04 -11.45 -15.82
N MET A 569 -3.90 -12.48 -15.93
CA MET A 569 -3.48 -13.89 -16.01
C MET A 569 -2.59 -14.14 -17.22
N SER A 570 -2.98 -13.66 -18.40
CA SER A 570 -2.18 -13.81 -19.63
C SER A 570 -0.83 -13.09 -19.54
N SER A 571 -0.79 -11.92 -18.90
CA SER A 571 0.45 -11.17 -18.67
C SER A 571 1.37 -11.92 -17.71
N TYR A 572 0.83 -12.51 -16.65
CA TYR A 572 1.60 -13.35 -15.72
C TYR A 572 2.20 -14.56 -16.45
N GLU A 573 1.42 -15.27 -17.27
CA GLU A 573 1.89 -16.42 -18.05
C GLU A 573 3.04 -16.05 -19.01
N GLY A 574 3.00 -14.85 -19.59
CA GLY A 574 4.06 -14.36 -20.47
C GLY A 574 5.35 -13.94 -19.77
N ASN A 575 5.27 -13.63 -18.47
CA ASN A 575 6.39 -13.07 -17.70
C ASN A 575 6.98 -14.03 -16.66
N ALA A 576 6.28 -15.08 -16.30
CA ALA A 576 6.74 -16.06 -15.31
C ALA A 576 7.61 -17.14 -15.95
N ASP A 577 8.72 -17.50 -15.29
CA ASP A 577 9.62 -18.57 -15.75
C ASP A 577 8.91 -19.94 -15.77
N GLU A 578 8.09 -20.20 -14.76
CA GLU A 578 7.27 -21.42 -14.61
C GLU A 578 5.85 -20.99 -14.21
N PRO A 579 5.00 -20.65 -15.17
CA PRO A 579 3.64 -20.19 -14.86
C PRO A 579 2.81 -21.32 -14.22
N SER A 580 2.14 -21.01 -13.12
CA SER A 580 1.26 -21.95 -12.42
C SER A 580 0.11 -21.22 -11.72
N LEU A 581 -1.00 -21.92 -11.46
CA LEU A 581 -2.12 -21.36 -10.73
C LEU A 581 -1.71 -20.91 -9.31
N SER A 582 -0.90 -21.71 -8.64
CA SER A 582 -0.38 -21.38 -7.31
C SER A 582 0.46 -20.09 -7.31
N GLY A 583 1.36 -19.96 -8.30
CA GLY A 583 2.19 -18.76 -8.45
C GLY A 583 1.39 -17.50 -8.79
N PHE A 584 0.37 -17.63 -9.62
CA PHE A 584 -0.54 -16.52 -9.92
C PHE A 584 -1.32 -16.04 -8.68
N LEU A 585 -1.86 -16.98 -7.90
CA LEU A 585 -2.58 -16.65 -6.66
C LEU A 585 -1.65 -16.01 -5.60
N GLU A 586 -0.40 -16.43 -5.56
CA GLU A 586 0.63 -15.81 -4.72
C GLU A 586 0.90 -14.36 -5.17
N GLU A 587 1.15 -14.14 -6.45
CA GLU A 587 1.41 -12.80 -7.00
C GLU A 587 0.27 -11.84 -6.68
N ILE A 588 -0.99 -12.24 -6.92
CA ILE A 588 -2.15 -11.41 -6.57
C ILE A 588 -2.25 -11.13 -5.08
N SER A 589 -1.96 -12.11 -4.23
CA SER A 589 -2.01 -11.91 -2.77
C SER A 589 -1.01 -10.86 -2.28
N LEU A 590 0.07 -10.67 -3.01
CA LEU A 590 1.14 -9.73 -2.71
C LEU A 590 0.97 -8.36 -3.40
N TYR A 591 -0.07 -8.17 -4.20
CA TYR A 591 -0.30 -6.98 -5.01
C TYR A 591 -0.78 -5.78 -4.15
N THR A 592 -0.26 -4.58 -4.43
CA THR A 592 -0.65 -3.33 -3.76
C THR A 592 -1.23 -2.31 -4.73
N ASP A 593 -2.04 -1.35 -4.24
CA ASP A 593 -2.68 -0.32 -5.10
C ASP A 593 -1.69 0.60 -5.81
N VAL A 594 -0.50 0.76 -5.23
CA VAL A 594 0.58 1.58 -5.83
C VAL A 594 1.14 0.91 -7.08
N ASP A 595 1.03 -0.42 -7.18
CA ASP A 595 1.49 -1.18 -8.33
C ASP A 595 0.65 -0.91 -9.60
N ASN A 596 -0.59 -0.40 -9.44
CA ASN A 596 -1.52 -0.02 -10.53
C ASN A 596 -1.39 1.43 -11.01
N LEU A 597 -0.36 2.18 -10.59
CA LEU A 597 -0.19 3.56 -11.02
C LEU A 597 0.30 3.59 -12.48
N ASP A 598 -0.61 3.94 -13.40
CA ASP A 598 -0.24 4.18 -14.80
C ASP A 598 0.44 5.55 -14.91
N SER A 599 1.75 5.56 -15.21
CA SER A 599 2.54 6.77 -15.37
C SER A 599 2.25 7.53 -16.65
N ASP A 600 1.64 6.88 -17.65
CA ASP A 600 1.41 7.46 -18.97
C ASP A 600 0.04 8.15 -19.09
N ALA A 601 -0.88 7.86 -18.17
CA ALA A 601 -2.19 8.49 -18.16
C ALA A 601 -2.15 9.87 -17.49
N ASP A 602 -2.78 10.87 -18.12
CA ASP A 602 -2.76 12.26 -17.68
C ASP A 602 -3.94 12.58 -16.73
N TYR A 603 -3.70 12.38 -15.43
CA TYR A 603 -4.64 12.71 -14.35
C TYR A 603 -3.91 13.17 -13.08
N VAL A 604 -4.59 13.98 -12.27
CA VAL A 604 -4.12 14.37 -10.93
C VAL A 604 -4.21 13.18 -9.98
N VAL A 605 -3.17 12.93 -9.21
CA VAL A 605 -3.14 11.82 -8.25
C VAL A 605 -3.51 12.29 -6.85
N LEU A 606 -4.50 11.64 -6.24
CA LEU A 606 -4.93 11.85 -4.87
C LEU A 606 -4.58 10.64 -4.02
N MET A 607 -3.86 10.81 -2.91
CA MET A 607 -3.47 9.68 -2.06
C MET A 607 -3.21 10.11 -0.62
N THR A 608 -3.13 9.12 0.27
CA THR A 608 -2.63 9.38 1.63
C THR A 608 -1.12 9.64 1.60
N MET A 609 -0.62 10.40 2.56
CA MET A 609 0.83 10.65 2.72
C MET A 609 1.63 9.35 2.85
N HIS A 610 1.07 8.31 3.49
CA HIS A 610 1.71 6.99 3.59
C HIS A 610 1.87 6.32 2.21
N SER A 611 0.83 6.41 1.37
CA SER A 611 0.86 5.84 0.02
C SER A 611 1.83 6.58 -0.92
N ALA A 612 2.22 7.80 -0.59
CA ALA A 612 3.16 8.60 -1.36
C ALA A 612 4.63 8.19 -1.15
N LYS A 613 4.92 7.33 -0.15
CA LYS A 613 6.29 6.83 0.06
C LYS A 613 6.77 6.07 -1.19
N GLY A 614 8.01 6.36 -1.62
CA GLY A 614 8.59 5.80 -2.84
C GLY A 614 8.24 6.57 -4.13
N LEU A 615 7.20 7.40 -4.13
CA LEU A 615 6.78 8.21 -5.29
C LEU A 615 7.42 9.61 -5.27
N GLU A 616 7.31 10.34 -6.40
CA GLU A 616 7.80 11.70 -6.55
C GLU A 616 7.08 12.43 -7.67
N PHE A 617 6.76 13.71 -7.45
CA PHE A 617 5.97 14.52 -8.37
C PHE A 617 6.59 15.91 -8.53
N PRO A 618 6.49 16.54 -9.71
CA PRO A 618 6.91 17.93 -9.91
C PRO A 618 6.27 18.88 -8.91
N ILE A 619 4.96 18.76 -8.68
CA ILE A 619 4.16 19.65 -7.84
C ILE A 619 3.36 18.83 -6.82
N VAL A 620 3.50 19.17 -5.54
CA VAL A 620 2.81 18.46 -4.46
C VAL A 620 2.01 19.43 -3.61
N PHE A 621 0.75 19.08 -3.35
CA PHE A 621 -0.11 19.71 -2.37
C PHE A 621 -0.24 18.81 -1.16
N VAL A 622 0.05 19.33 0.03
CA VAL A 622 -0.20 18.64 1.30
C VAL A 622 -1.35 19.39 2.00
N VAL A 623 -2.53 18.79 1.98
CA VAL A 623 -3.76 19.44 2.45
C VAL A 623 -4.15 19.05 3.86
N GLY A 624 -4.84 19.98 4.56
CA GLY A 624 -5.30 19.77 5.93
C GLY A 624 -4.19 19.76 6.97
N MET A 625 -3.22 20.65 6.82
CA MET A 625 -2.11 20.86 7.76
C MET A 625 -2.60 21.56 9.04
N GLU A 626 -3.35 20.80 9.86
CA GLU A 626 -4.05 21.26 11.06
C GLU A 626 -3.79 20.31 12.23
N ASP A 627 -3.52 20.81 13.44
CA ASP A 627 -3.46 19.99 14.67
C ASP A 627 -4.80 19.23 14.83
N ASN A 628 -4.80 18.01 15.31
CA ASN A 628 -5.86 17.02 15.37
C ASN A 628 -6.21 16.31 14.04
N ILE A 629 -5.71 16.80 12.90
CA ILE A 629 -5.76 16.13 11.60
C ILE A 629 -4.38 15.63 11.24
N PHE A 630 -3.40 16.57 11.16
CA PHE A 630 -2.01 16.28 10.91
C PHE A 630 -1.09 17.22 11.69
N PRO A 631 -0.51 16.80 12.82
CA PRO A 631 -0.61 15.45 13.41
C PRO A 631 -2.02 15.11 13.90
N SER A 632 -2.32 13.79 13.95
CA SER A 632 -3.60 13.30 14.45
C SER A 632 -3.77 13.56 15.95
N SER A 633 -5.00 13.70 16.43
CA SER A 633 -5.29 13.91 17.86
C SER A 633 -4.64 12.84 18.75
N ARG A 634 -4.68 11.58 18.30
CA ARG A 634 -4.10 10.44 19.03
C ARG A 634 -2.56 10.55 19.13
N SER A 635 -1.90 10.98 18.06
CA SER A 635 -0.43 11.09 18.03
C SER A 635 0.09 12.23 18.93
N LEU A 636 -0.78 13.18 19.29
CA LEU A 636 -0.43 14.29 20.18
C LEU A 636 -0.27 13.87 21.66
N GLU A 637 -0.73 12.67 22.01
CA GLU A 637 -0.67 12.12 23.38
C GLU A 637 0.72 11.53 23.71
N SER A 638 1.53 11.21 22.67
CA SER A 638 2.87 10.62 22.82
C SER A 638 3.90 11.35 21.96
N GLU A 639 5.07 11.64 22.56
CA GLU A 639 6.18 12.25 21.82
C GLU A 639 6.71 11.33 20.73
N ALA A 640 6.81 10.03 20.99
CA ALA A 640 7.24 9.04 20.01
C ALA A 640 6.28 8.93 18.80
N ASP A 641 4.96 9.08 19.02
CA ASP A 641 3.98 9.07 17.94
C ASP A 641 3.96 10.41 17.20
N THR A 642 4.23 11.52 17.88
CA THR A 642 4.44 12.83 17.24
C THR A 642 5.69 12.83 16.37
N GLU A 643 6.77 12.18 16.78
CA GLU A 643 7.97 12.00 15.96
C GLU A 643 7.69 11.17 14.70
N GLU A 644 6.85 10.13 14.79
CA GLU A 644 6.44 9.34 13.60
C GLU A 644 5.60 10.19 12.64
N GLU A 645 4.63 10.97 13.13
CA GLU A 645 3.87 11.92 12.30
C GLU A 645 4.79 12.99 11.67
N ARG A 646 5.85 13.41 12.37
CA ARG A 646 6.84 14.33 11.80
C ARG A 646 7.68 13.67 10.70
N ARG A 647 8.03 12.39 10.82
CA ARG A 647 8.62 11.61 9.72
C ARG A 647 7.66 11.49 8.54
N LEU A 648 6.36 11.34 8.80
CA LEU A 648 5.34 11.33 7.74
C LEU A 648 5.25 12.70 7.05
N ALA A 649 5.35 13.81 7.78
CA ALA A 649 5.44 15.16 7.21
C ALA A 649 6.72 15.33 6.37
N TYR A 650 7.85 14.84 6.86
CA TYR A 650 9.10 14.82 6.11
C TYR A 650 8.97 14.00 4.81
N VAL A 651 8.32 12.83 4.86
CA VAL A 651 8.03 12.05 3.65
C VAL A 651 7.19 12.88 2.69
N ALA A 652 6.08 13.49 3.13
CA ALA A 652 5.20 14.27 2.26
C ALA A 652 5.93 15.45 1.59
N VAL A 653 6.71 16.22 2.35
CA VAL A 653 7.52 17.35 1.85
C VAL A 653 8.54 16.89 0.80
N THR A 654 9.24 15.78 1.06
CA THR A 654 10.28 15.25 0.16
C THR A 654 9.74 14.53 -1.09
N ARG A 655 8.40 14.49 -1.30
CA ARG A 655 7.82 14.00 -2.56
C ARG A 655 7.86 15.05 -3.66
N ALA A 656 7.96 16.33 -3.31
CA ALA A 656 7.99 17.43 -4.27
C ALA A 656 9.37 17.57 -4.93
N LYS A 657 9.36 17.75 -6.25
CA LYS A 657 10.57 18.05 -7.03
C LYS A 657 10.78 19.56 -7.14
N GLU A 658 9.78 20.30 -7.56
CA GLU A 658 9.86 21.70 -7.96
C GLU A 658 9.05 22.62 -7.06
N LYS A 659 7.79 22.27 -6.79
CA LYS A 659 6.86 23.11 -6.01
C LYS A 659 6.18 22.33 -4.91
N LEU A 660 6.04 22.97 -3.76
CA LEU A 660 5.33 22.41 -2.60
C LEU A 660 4.34 23.44 -2.04
N TYR A 661 3.09 22.99 -1.91
CA TYR A 661 2.01 23.72 -1.28
C TYR A 661 1.59 23.01 0.01
N LEU A 662 1.56 23.74 1.12
CA LEU A 662 1.04 23.26 2.40
C LEU A 662 -0.23 24.06 2.70
N THR A 663 -1.38 23.41 2.77
CA THR A 663 -2.64 24.12 2.94
C THR A 663 -3.35 23.75 4.23
N HIS A 664 -4.06 24.70 4.82
CA HIS A 664 -4.90 24.49 6.00
C HIS A 664 -6.17 25.34 5.94
N ALA A 665 -7.24 24.89 6.58
CA ALA A 665 -8.51 25.61 6.67
C ALA A 665 -8.77 26.15 8.09
N GLU A 666 -9.47 27.31 8.21
CA GLU A 666 -9.91 27.82 9.51
C GLU A 666 -10.98 26.95 10.15
N GLU A 667 -11.88 26.42 9.32
CA GLU A 667 -12.89 25.44 9.72
C GLU A 667 -12.97 24.33 8.69
N ARG A 668 -13.20 23.11 9.19
CA ARG A 668 -13.27 21.91 8.33
C ARG A 668 -14.36 20.98 8.79
N MET A 669 -15.19 20.53 7.86
CA MET A 669 -16.20 19.52 8.09
C MET A 669 -15.67 18.12 7.79
N LEU A 670 -15.56 17.28 8.83
CA LEU A 670 -15.22 15.87 8.71
C LEU A 670 -16.24 15.03 9.48
N TYR A 671 -16.68 13.92 8.91
CA TYR A 671 -17.66 13.01 9.52
C TYR A 671 -18.94 13.69 10.01
N GLY A 672 -19.40 14.75 9.30
CA GLY A 672 -20.59 15.50 9.62
C GLY A 672 -20.44 16.50 10.79
N ARG A 673 -19.23 16.76 11.28
CA ARG A 673 -18.91 17.78 12.27
C ARG A 673 -17.97 18.81 11.68
N THR A 674 -18.23 20.08 11.99
CA THR A 674 -17.35 21.18 11.64
C THR A 674 -16.51 21.56 12.84
N ASP A 675 -15.20 21.40 12.71
CA ASP A 675 -14.23 21.72 13.75
C ASP A 675 -13.33 22.87 13.28
N ARG A 676 -12.86 23.67 14.25
CA ARG A 676 -11.85 24.73 14.06
C ARG A 676 -10.55 24.29 14.71
N ASN A 677 -9.65 23.80 13.89
CA ASN A 677 -8.35 23.35 14.35
C ASN A 677 -7.30 24.48 14.27
N ARG A 678 -6.25 24.37 15.07
CA ARG A 678 -5.09 25.24 14.93
C ARG A 678 -4.25 24.80 13.73
N ILE A 679 -3.56 25.75 13.09
CA ILE A 679 -2.52 25.43 12.11
C ILE A 679 -1.54 24.41 12.69
N SER A 680 -1.20 23.40 11.88
CA SER A 680 -0.29 22.33 12.27
C SER A 680 1.01 22.86 12.88
N ARG A 681 1.45 22.22 13.95
CA ARG A 681 2.76 22.50 14.55
C ARG A 681 3.90 22.31 13.56
N PHE A 682 3.76 21.39 12.62
CA PHE A 682 4.77 21.12 11.59
C PHE A 682 5.03 22.33 10.67
N ILE A 683 4.01 23.14 10.38
CA ILE A 683 4.21 24.41 9.65
C ILE A 683 5.00 25.42 10.48
N LYS A 684 4.82 25.44 11.81
CA LYS A 684 5.56 26.36 12.70
C LYS A 684 7.04 25.97 12.87
N GLU A 685 7.36 24.72 12.60
CA GLU A 685 8.72 24.17 12.66
C GLU A 685 9.53 24.48 11.38
N LEU A 686 8.89 25.03 10.32
CA LEU A 686 9.57 25.36 9.06
C LEU A 686 10.36 26.68 9.14
N PRO A 687 11.49 26.81 8.41
CA PRO A 687 12.27 28.02 8.38
C PRO A 687 11.52 29.16 7.64
N ALA A 688 11.42 30.32 8.27
CA ALA A 688 10.60 31.42 7.74
C ALA A 688 11.12 32.02 6.43
N ASP A 689 12.40 31.90 6.13
CA ASP A 689 13.03 32.36 4.90
C ASP A 689 12.75 31.49 3.69
N CYS A 690 12.42 30.24 3.91
CA CYS A 690 12.09 29.25 2.86
C CYS A 690 10.59 29.14 2.55
N ILE A 691 9.71 29.82 3.29
CA ILE A 691 8.27 29.77 3.13
C ILE A 691 7.71 31.10 2.63
N GLU A 692 6.60 31.01 1.90
CA GLU A 692 5.75 32.13 1.50
C GLU A 692 4.33 31.88 2.00
N LYS A 693 3.79 32.82 2.79
CA LYS A 693 2.43 32.72 3.33
C LYS A 693 1.45 33.45 2.42
N GLN A 694 0.38 32.76 2.09
CA GLN A 694 -0.72 33.28 1.30
C GLN A 694 -2.04 33.02 2.05
N ASP A 695 -2.85 34.03 2.20
CA ASP A 695 -4.18 33.93 2.79
C ASP A 695 -5.23 34.02 1.66
N GLU A 696 -6.37 33.36 1.85
CA GLU A 696 -7.51 33.51 0.95
C GLU A 696 -7.86 35.00 0.81
N GLU A 697 -7.79 35.55 -0.42
CA GLU A 697 -8.23 36.91 -0.66
C GLU A 697 -9.70 37.04 -0.31
N THR A 698 -9.99 37.67 0.82
CA THR A 698 -11.34 38.10 1.15
C THR A 698 -11.72 39.15 0.09
N LYS A 699 -12.37 38.71 -0.99
CA LYS A 699 -13.05 39.66 -1.89
C LYS A 699 -14.04 40.43 -1.04
N ALA A 700 -13.65 41.63 -0.63
CA ALA A 700 -14.54 42.53 0.08
C ALA A 700 -15.81 42.66 -0.79
N SER A 701 -16.92 42.16 -0.25
CA SER A 701 -18.20 42.25 -0.92
C SER A 701 -18.42 43.74 -1.24
N PRO A 702 -18.73 44.16 -2.49
CA PRO A 702 -18.94 45.56 -2.86
C PRO A 702 -20.07 46.26 -2.09
N TYR A 703 -20.75 45.53 -1.23
CA TYR A 703 -21.91 46.01 -0.48
C TYR A 703 -21.62 46.47 0.97
N LEU A 704 -20.33 46.51 1.41
CA LEU A 704 -19.97 46.91 2.77
C LEU A 704 -19.24 48.25 2.93
N ASN A 705 -19.27 49.13 1.95
CA ASN A 705 -18.89 50.53 2.16
C ASN A 705 -20.13 51.35 2.50
N GLY A 706 -20.45 51.41 3.81
CA GLY A 706 -21.52 52.30 4.26
C GLY A 706 -22.25 51.94 5.54
N TYR A 707 -21.61 51.24 6.48
CA TYR A 707 -22.16 51.13 7.85
C TYR A 707 -21.12 51.39 8.92
N GLU A 708 -21.39 52.50 9.67
CA GLU A 708 -20.73 52.81 10.93
C GLU A 708 -20.86 51.65 11.92
N LYS A 709 -19.82 51.42 12.75
CA LYS A 709 -19.81 50.35 13.76
C LYS A 709 -21.03 50.43 14.69
N PRO A 710 -21.87 49.40 14.79
CA PRO A 710 -22.90 49.41 15.82
C PRO A 710 -22.29 49.17 17.20
N HIS A 711 -22.72 49.93 18.17
CA HIS A 711 -22.42 49.73 19.58
C HIS A 711 -22.81 48.31 20.02
N SER A 712 -21.99 47.70 20.89
CA SER A 712 -22.22 46.38 21.48
C SER A 712 -23.61 46.26 22.13
N MET A 713 -24.48 45.51 21.54
CA MET A 713 -25.79 45.16 22.13
C MET A 713 -25.66 44.18 23.31
N SER A 714 -26.38 44.42 24.38
CA SER A 714 -26.38 43.53 25.55
C SER A 714 -26.99 42.14 25.23
N LEU A 715 -26.55 41.12 25.97
CA LEU A 715 -27.01 39.72 25.80
C LEU A 715 -28.56 39.57 25.79
N GLN A 716 -29.26 40.48 26.53
CA GLN A 716 -30.72 40.51 26.61
C GLN A 716 -31.36 40.97 25.27
N GLN A 717 -30.73 41.89 24.54
CA GLN A 717 -31.18 42.36 23.22
C GLN A 717 -30.98 41.32 22.15
N GLN A 718 -29.87 40.56 22.21
CA GLN A 718 -29.62 39.43 21.29
C GLN A 718 -30.60 38.27 21.48
N LEU A 719 -31.05 37.99 22.72
CA LEU A 719 -32.06 36.98 23.00
C LEU A 719 -33.46 37.42 22.55
N ALA A 720 -33.76 38.71 22.55
CA ALA A 720 -35.02 39.26 22.04
C ALA A 720 -35.11 39.19 20.52
N GLN A 721 -33.99 39.45 19.80
CA GLN A 721 -33.92 39.31 18.35
C GLN A 721 -34.01 37.84 17.89
N ARG A 722 -33.39 36.89 18.59
CA ARG A 722 -33.57 35.47 18.34
C ARG A 722 -34.98 34.94 18.57
N LYS A 723 -35.79 35.61 19.42
CA LYS A 723 -37.20 35.31 19.57
C LYS A 723 -38.06 35.87 18.44
N ALA A 724 -37.67 37.01 17.85
CA ALA A 724 -38.36 37.61 16.72
C ALA A 724 -38.08 36.84 15.38
N ASP A 725 -36.89 36.30 15.18
CA ASP A 725 -36.56 35.49 14.00
C ASP A 725 -37.20 34.09 13.98
N LYS A 726 -37.65 33.59 15.15
CA LYS A 726 -38.42 32.32 15.22
C LYS A 726 -39.90 32.46 14.82
N SER A 727 -40.39 33.69 14.61
CA SER A 727 -41.81 33.93 14.25
C SER A 727 -42.04 33.97 12.74
N ASN A 728 -41.01 33.85 11.88
CA ASN A 728 -41.17 33.91 10.42
C ASN A 728 -41.07 32.53 9.73
N PHE A 729 -41.29 31.42 10.42
CA PHE A 729 -41.62 30.15 9.78
C PHE A 729 -43.13 30.17 9.48
N SER A 730 -43.51 30.68 8.32
CA SER A 730 -44.87 30.50 7.83
C SER A 730 -45.04 29.02 7.47
N VAL A 731 -45.77 28.31 8.28
CA VAL A 731 -46.31 26.99 7.92
C VAL A 731 -47.15 27.19 6.66
N ASN A 732 -46.87 26.40 5.65
CA ASN A 732 -47.68 26.44 4.41
C ASN A 732 -49.07 25.88 4.80
N THR A 733 -50.04 26.74 4.86
CA THR A 733 -51.44 26.38 5.22
C THR A 733 -52.25 25.85 4.04
N GLU A 734 -51.61 25.71 2.87
CA GLU A 734 -52.27 25.18 1.66
C GLU A 734 -52.44 23.67 1.80
N THR A 735 -53.65 23.20 1.68
CA THR A 735 -53.99 21.77 1.62
C THR A 735 -53.94 21.32 0.16
N PHE A 736 -53.16 20.26 -0.11
CA PHE A 736 -52.99 19.67 -1.44
C PHE A 736 -53.89 18.45 -1.59
N ALA A 737 -54.74 18.43 -2.61
CA ALA A 737 -55.62 17.31 -2.93
C ALA A 737 -55.23 16.66 -4.25
N PRO A 738 -55.48 15.35 -4.46
CA PRO A 738 -55.29 14.71 -5.76
C PRO A 738 -56.02 15.46 -6.88
N GLY A 739 -55.33 15.79 -7.96
CA GLY A 739 -55.83 16.61 -9.10
C GLY A 739 -55.42 18.08 -9.07
N ASP A 740 -54.86 18.59 -7.96
CA ASP A 740 -54.39 19.96 -7.86
C ASP A 740 -53.17 20.20 -8.79
N ARG A 741 -53.14 21.30 -9.52
CA ARG A 741 -51.99 21.78 -10.25
C ARG A 741 -51.09 22.56 -9.29
N VAL A 742 -49.78 22.27 -9.34
CA VAL A 742 -48.79 22.87 -8.44
C VAL A 742 -47.52 23.27 -9.19
N LEU A 743 -46.89 24.34 -8.71
CA LEU A 743 -45.60 24.80 -9.20
C LEU A 743 -44.51 24.54 -8.14
N HIS A 744 -43.49 23.87 -8.54
CA HIS A 744 -42.28 23.68 -7.74
C HIS A 744 -41.10 24.41 -8.36
N LYS A 745 -40.33 25.14 -7.56
CA LYS A 745 -39.23 26.00 -8.04
C LYS A 745 -38.19 25.29 -8.90
N ILE A 746 -37.89 24.00 -8.64
CA ILE A 746 -36.86 23.21 -9.33
C ILE A 746 -37.46 22.25 -10.36
N PHE A 747 -38.64 21.67 -10.09
CA PHE A 747 -39.23 20.63 -10.95
C PHE A 747 -40.28 21.16 -11.93
N GLY A 748 -40.65 22.43 -11.78
CA GLY A 748 -41.65 23.06 -12.65
C GLY A 748 -43.11 22.74 -12.25
N GLU A 749 -44.00 22.77 -13.22
CA GLU A 749 -45.44 22.48 -13.05
C GLU A 749 -45.68 20.97 -12.97
N GLY A 750 -46.67 20.57 -12.19
CA GLY A 750 -47.10 19.19 -12.07
C GLY A 750 -48.47 19.05 -11.43
N THR A 751 -49.02 17.83 -11.46
CA THR A 751 -50.32 17.47 -10.90
C THR A 751 -50.13 16.58 -9.69
N VAL A 752 -50.79 16.89 -8.57
CA VAL A 752 -50.81 16.09 -7.34
C VAL A 752 -51.56 14.79 -7.61
N LEU A 753 -50.88 13.66 -7.35
CA LEU A 753 -51.45 12.31 -7.48
C LEU A 753 -51.99 11.82 -6.13
N SER A 754 -51.27 12.09 -5.06
CA SER A 754 -51.68 11.69 -3.68
C SER A 754 -51.13 12.67 -2.64
N SER A 755 -51.83 12.79 -1.54
CA SER A 755 -51.46 13.64 -0.39
C SER A 755 -51.65 12.86 0.88
N LYS A 756 -50.63 12.75 1.73
CA LYS A 756 -50.66 12.01 3.00
C LYS A 756 -50.16 12.92 4.13
N PRO A 757 -50.99 13.23 5.13
CA PRO A 757 -50.55 13.97 6.32
C PRO A 757 -49.58 13.14 7.14
N MET A 758 -48.48 13.75 7.57
CA MET A 758 -47.46 13.23 8.46
C MET A 758 -47.41 14.12 9.71
N ALA A 759 -46.79 13.65 10.81
CA ALA A 759 -46.87 14.29 12.14
C ALA A 759 -46.61 15.83 12.14
N ASN A 760 -45.74 16.37 11.32
CA ASN A 760 -45.41 17.81 11.22
C ASN A 760 -45.38 18.36 9.80
N ASP A 761 -45.83 17.58 8.79
CA ASP A 761 -45.77 17.97 7.37
C ASP A 761 -46.79 17.15 6.55
N THR A 762 -46.90 17.43 5.27
CA THR A 762 -47.71 16.67 4.31
C THR A 762 -46.80 16.11 3.19
N LEU A 763 -46.80 14.78 3.06
CA LEU A 763 -46.13 14.13 1.94
C LEU A 763 -47.03 14.18 0.69
N VAL A 764 -46.63 14.89 -0.33
CA VAL A 764 -47.35 15.04 -1.58
C VAL A 764 -46.60 14.33 -2.71
N GLU A 765 -47.33 13.47 -3.45
CA GLU A 765 -46.83 12.82 -4.64
C GLU A 765 -47.33 13.61 -5.88
N ILE A 766 -46.38 14.09 -6.68
CA ILE A 766 -46.65 14.97 -7.78
C ILE A 766 -46.07 14.39 -9.08
N ALA A 767 -46.90 14.31 -10.12
CA ALA A 767 -46.47 14.04 -11.48
C ALA A 767 -46.09 15.36 -12.16
N PHE A 768 -44.84 15.67 -12.35
CA PHE A 768 -44.35 16.86 -13.02
C PHE A 768 -44.34 16.65 -14.53
N ASP A 769 -44.76 17.68 -15.29
CA ASP A 769 -44.98 17.59 -16.71
C ASP A 769 -43.74 17.17 -17.52
N ASN A 770 -42.54 17.56 -17.04
CA ASN A 770 -41.29 17.30 -17.75
C ASN A 770 -40.25 16.45 -16.95
N ARG A 771 -40.58 15.99 -15.72
CA ARG A 771 -39.60 15.34 -14.82
C ARG A 771 -40.11 14.13 -14.06
N GLY A 772 -41.20 13.53 -14.52
CA GLY A 772 -41.81 12.34 -13.93
C GLY A 772 -42.37 12.56 -12.53
N THR A 773 -42.78 11.47 -11.88
CA THR A 773 -43.39 11.48 -10.54
C THR A 773 -42.37 11.57 -9.41
N LYS A 774 -42.62 12.51 -8.44
CA LYS A 774 -41.80 12.71 -7.25
C LYS A 774 -42.64 12.79 -5.99
N LYS A 775 -42.10 12.27 -4.86
CA LYS A 775 -42.69 12.42 -3.52
C LYS A 775 -41.97 13.54 -2.79
N ILE A 776 -42.68 14.53 -2.32
CA ILE A 776 -42.13 15.77 -1.77
C ILE A 776 -42.85 16.14 -0.47
N MET A 777 -42.11 16.66 0.51
CA MET A 777 -42.68 17.18 1.78
C MET A 777 -43.07 18.65 1.57
N ALA A 778 -44.34 18.98 1.75
CA ALA A 778 -44.96 20.26 1.38
C ALA A 778 -44.35 21.47 2.10
N ASN A 779 -44.03 21.37 3.38
CA ASN A 779 -43.46 22.47 4.16
C ASN A 779 -41.94 22.67 3.86
N TYR A 780 -41.22 21.62 3.45
CA TYR A 780 -39.81 21.70 3.20
C TYR A 780 -39.46 22.36 1.85
N THR A 781 -40.32 22.22 0.86
CA THR A 781 -39.97 22.51 -0.53
C THR A 781 -40.78 23.65 -1.15
N LYS A 782 -41.61 24.37 -0.40
CA LYS A 782 -42.41 25.53 -0.87
C LYS A 782 -43.13 25.28 -2.19
N ILE A 783 -43.99 24.28 -2.24
CA ILE A 783 -44.90 24.01 -3.33
C ILE A 783 -46.04 25.06 -3.29
N LYS A 784 -46.42 25.60 -4.44
CA LYS A 784 -47.49 26.59 -4.59
C LYS A 784 -48.56 26.05 -5.51
N LYS A 785 -49.84 26.15 -5.12
CA LYS A 785 -50.97 25.89 -6.05
C LYS A 785 -51.03 26.92 -7.16
N ILE A 786 -51.33 26.49 -8.41
CA ILE A 786 -51.57 27.32 -9.59
C ILE A 786 -52.96 27.05 -10.15
#